data_06022821b0f3c25847c23eaf8b662536
#
_entry.id   06022821b0f3c25847c23eaf8b662536
#
_cell.length_a   1.000
_cell.length_b   1.000
_cell.length_c   1.000
_cell.angle_alpha   90.00
_cell.angle_beta   90.00
_cell.angle_gamma   90.00
#
_symmetry.space_group_name_H-M   'P 1'
#
loop_
_entity.id
_entity.type
_entity.pdbx_description
1 polymer ?
#
loop_
_entity_poly.entity_id
_entity_poly.type
_entity_poly.pdbx_seq_one_letter_code
_entity_poly.pdbx_strand_id
1 'polypeptide(L)'
;MKKPINSLRCITIVGPSQSGKTSLLDSILHVCKQIPNKGQVSDNNTLSDHLPEEHNLKMSISMGISKAQFMDEDYTFIDCPGSSEFINEFLQAIRISDLSVVVIEPIKEKILSLVPYFFYLNKMNVPHILFINKVDNLNFDIKEFLGTIQKYSHNPLVIRQIPIREGDKIIGAADVIHERAYTYAKDKPSQIVKIPDQLSSIRDEIREKVLETLADFDDALMEKILEDVPTSTEEIYEHLKKDIASNNIVEVLTGSAENETGIRRLLKTIRHDCPNYEKTIERNGLKINKDSACVQVFKTNFIPHRGKQSIVRLWSGELREGGTLQNSIRLQNLFSLKGKEFVKIAKAKGGDVIGLSRIESINTGDLISDGNKENNKDSGIPISPQPIYSKAIRTIKREDDVKLSESLKEIIETDSSYSIERNSVTQQLLIWGQGEIHLRIALNKLKNNYNIETKEEKINFAFSETIQGSVSDHITTHKKQSGGAGQYARVVVDVNPLPRGEFFKFENKIVGGVIPKTYIPSVEKGCKEYMQKGPLGFPVTDIQVTLKDGKTHDVDSNSNSFHIAGIKALRETLENCKPILLEPYHKVKFLVPSKVINNIYTLVTSKRGMIKDTQQKEGWSGYEVLEAEMPGCELFDLIIDIKSLTEGLGSFEHEFERMQTVQNKELSNSLIKKFSSKEEI
;
A
#
# COMPACT_ATOMS: atom_id res chain seq x y z
N MET A 1 -43.48 -6.47 19.17
CA MET A 1 -42.04 -6.24 19.08
C MET A 1 -41.84 -4.93 18.35
N LYS A 2 -41.20 -3.93 18.96
CA LYS A 2 -40.81 -2.69 18.29
C LYS A 2 -39.86 -3.06 17.15
N LYS A 3 -40.16 -2.65 15.89
CA LYS A 3 -39.23 -2.79 14.77
C LYS A 3 -37.88 -2.20 15.21
N PRO A 4 -36.77 -2.94 15.10
CA PRO A 4 -35.47 -2.35 15.35
C PRO A 4 -35.29 -1.19 14.37
N ILE A 5 -34.80 -0.08 14.88
CA ILE A 5 -34.38 1.07 14.08
C ILE A 5 -33.42 0.53 13.03
N ASN A 6 -33.69 0.81 11.73
CA ASN A 6 -32.84 0.42 10.60
C ASN A 6 -31.36 0.67 10.94
N SER A 7 -30.68 -0.37 11.40
CA SER A 7 -29.25 -0.27 11.68
C SER A 7 -28.50 -0.47 10.37
N LEU A 8 -27.98 0.63 9.83
CA LEU A 8 -27.10 0.60 8.67
C LEU A 8 -25.79 -0.11 9.03
N ARG A 9 -25.45 -1.12 8.26
CA ARG A 9 -24.19 -1.86 8.44
C ARG A 9 -23.30 -1.74 7.22
N CYS A 10 -22.01 -1.61 7.47
CA CYS A 10 -20.98 -1.57 6.43
C CYS A 10 -20.14 -2.84 6.48
N ILE A 11 -20.14 -3.59 5.40
CA ILE A 11 -19.50 -4.90 5.29
C ILE A 11 -18.40 -4.79 4.23
N THR A 12 -17.18 -5.12 4.57
CA THR A 12 -16.10 -5.26 3.58
C THR A 12 -15.98 -6.71 3.12
N ILE A 13 -15.75 -6.91 1.82
CA ILE A 13 -15.43 -8.20 1.22
C ILE A 13 -13.97 -8.16 0.83
N VAL A 14 -13.16 -9.00 1.48
CA VAL A 14 -11.69 -8.98 1.39
C VAL A 14 -11.14 -10.38 1.13
N GLY A 15 -9.88 -10.47 0.76
CA GLY A 15 -9.21 -11.76 0.53
C GLY A 15 -8.33 -11.76 -0.72
N PRO A 16 -7.61 -12.85 -0.97
CA PRO A 16 -6.63 -12.95 -2.04
C PRO A 16 -7.22 -12.72 -3.43
N SER A 17 -6.35 -12.42 -4.39
CA SER A 17 -6.75 -12.32 -5.80
C SER A 17 -7.40 -13.63 -6.27
N GLN A 18 -8.42 -13.50 -7.15
CA GLN A 18 -9.15 -14.63 -7.73
C GLN A 18 -9.96 -15.51 -6.74
N SER A 19 -10.10 -15.10 -5.48
CA SER A 19 -10.95 -15.83 -4.51
C SER A 19 -12.46 -15.73 -4.81
N GLY A 20 -12.87 -14.85 -5.74
CA GLY A 20 -14.27 -14.65 -6.15
C GLY A 20 -15.03 -13.62 -5.32
N LYS A 21 -14.36 -12.60 -4.77
CA LYS A 21 -14.96 -11.49 -4.01
C LYS A 21 -16.00 -10.72 -4.82
N THR A 22 -15.61 -10.25 -6.01
CA THR A 22 -16.48 -9.51 -6.94
C THR A 22 -17.70 -10.34 -7.35
N SER A 23 -17.49 -11.64 -7.66
CA SER A 23 -18.58 -12.57 -7.94
C SER A 23 -19.51 -12.77 -6.72
N LEU A 24 -18.92 -12.75 -5.50
CA LEU A 24 -19.69 -12.82 -4.26
C LEU A 24 -20.57 -11.58 -4.05
N LEU A 25 -20.00 -10.38 -4.30
CA LEU A 25 -20.79 -9.15 -4.23
C LEU A 25 -21.93 -9.15 -5.23
N ASP A 26 -21.68 -9.48 -6.49
CA ASP A 26 -22.73 -9.55 -7.51
C ASP A 26 -23.82 -10.58 -7.15
N SER A 27 -23.44 -11.74 -6.59
CA SER A 27 -24.40 -12.73 -6.09
C SER A 27 -25.22 -12.21 -4.90
N ILE A 28 -24.61 -11.48 -3.98
CA ILE A 28 -25.32 -10.82 -2.87
C ILE A 28 -26.33 -9.81 -3.42
N LEU A 29 -25.92 -8.96 -4.35
CA LEU A 29 -26.78 -7.95 -4.95
C LEU A 29 -27.96 -8.56 -5.74
N HIS A 30 -27.71 -9.65 -6.46
CA HIS A 30 -28.73 -10.40 -7.17
C HIS A 30 -29.73 -11.07 -6.20
N VAL A 31 -29.25 -11.76 -5.17
CA VAL A 31 -30.10 -12.38 -4.13
C VAL A 31 -30.94 -11.32 -3.39
N CYS A 32 -30.39 -10.12 -3.18
CA CYS A 32 -31.07 -8.96 -2.60
C CYS A 32 -31.97 -8.21 -3.61
N LYS A 33 -32.04 -8.65 -4.88
CA LYS A 33 -32.81 -8.02 -5.96
C LYS A 33 -32.40 -6.56 -6.24
N GLN A 34 -31.15 -6.20 -6.02
CA GLN A 34 -30.61 -4.90 -6.34
C GLN A 34 -30.17 -4.79 -7.81
N ILE A 35 -29.85 -5.91 -8.42
CA ILE A 35 -29.54 -6.05 -9.84
C ILE A 35 -30.47 -7.14 -10.44
N PRO A 36 -30.93 -6.96 -11.69
CA PRO A 36 -31.84 -7.90 -12.33
C PRO A 36 -31.14 -9.21 -12.75
N ASN A 37 -29.88 -9.12 -13.15
CA ASN A 37 -29.05 -10.24 -13.57
C ASN A 37 -27.70 -10.15 -12.87
N LYS A 38 -27.16 -11.30 -12.48
CA LYS A 38 -25.82 -11.39 -11.93
C LYS A 38 -24.77 -11.18 -13.02
N GLY A 39 -23.79 -10.30 -12.77
CA GLY A 39 -22.65 -10.10 -13.64
C GLY A 39 -21.59 -11.20 -13.49
N GLN A 40 -20.71 -11.28 -14.48
CA GLN A 40 -19.52 -12.16 -14.49
C GLN A 40 -18.27 -11.36 -14.82
N VAL A 41 -17.17 -11.61 -14.11
CA VAL A 41 -15.89 -10.94 -14.34
C VAL A 41 -15.36 -11.23 -15.76
N SER A 42 -15.60 -12.46 -16.28
CA SER A 42 -15.26 -12.85 -17.65
C SER A 42 -15.91 -11.95 -18.70
N ASP A 43 -17.14 -11.53 -18.45
CA ASP A 43 -18.00 -10.81 -19.39
C ASP A 43 -17.88 -9.29 -19.22
N ASN A 44 -17.05 -8.81 -18.28
CA ASN A 44 -16.86 -7.39 -17.95
C ASN A 44 -18.16 -6.64 -17.59
N ASN A 45 -19.12 -7.32 -16.98
CA ASN A 45 -20.44 -6.79 -16.66
C ASN A 45 -20.80 -6.82 -15.17
N THR A 46 -19.83 -7.03 -14.28
CA THR A 46 -20.01 -6.91 -12.83
C THR A 46 -20.26 -5.46 -12.43
N LEU A 47 -20.95 -5.25 -11.30
CA LEU A 47 -21.30 -3.91 -10.85
C LEU A 47 -20.10 -3.14 -10.28
N SER A 48 -19.17 -3.83 -9.60
CA SER A 48 -18.01 -3.21 -8.94
C SER A 48 -16.88 -2.91 -9.91
N ASP A 49 -16.53 -3.85 -10.78
CA ASP A 49 -15.45 -3.67 -11.76
C ASP A 49 -15.98 -2.93 -12.99
N HIS A 50 -15.75 -1.65 -13.05
CA HIS A 50 -16.30 -0.80 -14.12
C HIS A 50 -15.24 0.07 -14.82
N LEU A 51 -14.00 0.03 -14.36
CA LEU A 51 -12.90 0.75 -14.97
C LEU A 51 -12.35 -0.03 -16.17
N PRO A 52 -11.97 0.64 -17.28
CA PRO A 52 -11.38 -0.03 -18.44
C PRO A 52 -10.16 -0.90 -18.08
N GLU A 53 -9.37 -0.46 -17.11
CA GLU A 53 -8.21 -1.19 -16.61
C GLU A 53 -8.61 -2.49 -15.89
N GLU A 54 -9.69 -2.49 -15.12
CA GLU A 54 -10.24 -3.68 -14.45
C GLU A 54 -10.71 -4.72 -15.47
N HIS A 55 -11.39 -4.27 -16.51
CA HIS A 55 -11.83 -5.13 -17.60
C HIS A 55 -10.67 -5.75 -18.38
N ASN A 56 -9.61 -4.97 -18.66
CA ASN A 56 -8.42 -5.45 -19.36
C ASN A 56 -7.61 -6.42 -18.55
N LEU A 57 -7.52 -6.20 -17.24
CA LEU A 57 -6.72 -7.02 -16.31
C LEU A 57 -7.50 -8.19 -15.72
N LYS A 58 -8.83 -8.22 -15.88
CA LYS A 58 -9.75 -9.17 -15.24
C LYS A 58 -9.56 -9.21 -13.71
N MET A 59 -9.33 -8.04 -13.11
CA MET A 59 -9.12 -7.90 -11.67
C MET A 59 -9.51 -6.50 -11.19
N SER A 60 -10.05 -6.42 -9.98
CA SER A 60 -10.35 -5.17 -9.30
C SER A 60 -9.07 -4.41 -8.95
N ILE A 61 -9.05 -3.11 -9.17
CA ILE A 61 -7.94 -2.20 -8.83
C ILE A 61 -8.34 -1.11 -7.84
N SER A 62 -9.64 -0.92 -7.63
CA SER A 62 -10.20 0.04 -6.69
C SER A 62 -11.37 -0.62 -5.96
N MET A 63 -11.69 -0.13 -4.76
CA MET A 63 -12.84 -0.65 -4.02
C MET A 63 -14.15 -0.32 -4.72
N GLY A 64 -15.01 -1.33 -4.88
CA GLY A 64 -16.38 -1.19 -5.36
C GLY A 64 -17.35 -1.03 -4.19
N ILE A 65 -18.21 0.01 -4.20
CA ILE A 65 -19.16 0.28 -3.11
C ILE A 65 -20.57 0.14 -3.63
N SER A 66 -21.39 -0.67 -2.95
CA SER A 66 -22.78 -0.92 -3.33
C SER A 66 -23.68 -1.04 -2.11
N LYS A 67 -24.92 -0.59 -2.23
CA LYS A 67 -25.94 -0.74 -1.20
C LYS A 67 -26.87 -1.88 -1.53
N ALA A 68 -27.32 -2.60 -0.51
CA ALA A 68 -28.31 -3.65 -0.63
C ALA A 68 -29.28 -3.63 0.53
N GLN A 69 -30.49 -4.11 0.29
CA GLN A 69 -31.50 -4.33 1.34
C GLN A 69 -31.81 -5.82 1.45
N PHE A 70 -31.74 -6.35 2.66
CA PHE A 70 -32.08 -7.74 2.95
C PHE A 70 -32.94 -7.85 4.21
N MET A 71 -34.13 -8.42 4.08
CA MET A 71 -35.10 -8.59 5.20
C MET A 71 -35.34 -7.28 5.97
N ASP A 72 -35.64 -6.18 5.24
CA ASP A 72 -35.94 -4.83 5.74
C ASP A 72 -34.78 -4.12 6.45
N GLU A 73 -33.55 -4.63 6.34
CA GLU A 73 -32.34 -3.97 6.83
C GLU A 73 -31.44 -3.52 5.67
N ASP A 74 -30.77 -2.38 5.85
CA ASP A 74 -29.91 -1.76 4.85
C ASP A 74 -28.44 -2.07 5.11
N TYR A 75 -27.72 -2.41 4.05
CA TYR A 75 -26.29 -2.76 4.07
C TYR A 75 -25.53 -1.96 3.02
N THR A 76 -24.32 -1.56 3.37
CA THR A 76 -23.32 -1.14 2.40
C THR A 76 -22.25 -2.22 2.30
N PHE A 77 -22.01 -2.71 1.11
CA PHE A 77 -20.92 -3.65 0.82
C PHE A 77 -19.79 -2.93 0.11
N ILE A 78 -18.55 -3.22 0.52
CA ILE A 78 -17.32 -2.70 -0.07
C ILE A 78 -16.48 -3.90 -0.55
N ASP A 79 -16.39 -4.08 -1.86
CA ASP A 79 -15.53 -5.09 -2.50
C ASP A 79 -14.12 -4.52 -2.64
N CYS A 80 -13.14 -5.13 -1.97
CA CYS A 80 -11.76 -4.68 -1.98
C CYS A 80 -10.91 -5.48 -2.98
N PRO A 81 -9.98 -4.83 -3.71
CA PRO A 81 -9.01 -5.52 -4.56
C PRO A 81 -8.23 -6.59 -3.80
N GLY A 82 -7.95 -7.72 -4.44
CA GLY A 82 -7.22 -8.83 -3.81
C GLY A 82 -5.73 -8.88 -4.14
N SER A 83 -5.24 -8.01 -5.00
CA SER A 83 -3.82 -7.91 -5.31
C SER A 83 -3.07 -7.11 -4.23
N SER A 84 -1.88 -7.58 -3.86
CA SER A 84 -1.01 -6.89 -2.90
C SER A 84 -0.61 -5.48 -3.34
N GLU A 85 -0.65 -5.18 -4.65
CA GLU A 85 -0.36 -3.83 -5.16
C GLU A 85 -1.43 -2.80 -4.78
N PHE A 86 -2.67 -3.25 -4.45
CA PHE A 86 -3.80 -2.40 -4.06
C PHE A 86 -4.21 -2.60 -2.61
N ILE A 87 -3.32 -3.11 -1.76
CA ILE A 87 -3.60 -3.38 -0.33
C ILE A 87 -4.07 -2.11 0.42
N ASN A 88 -3.69 -0.94 -0.06
CA ASN A 88 -4.13 0.35 0.52
C ASN A 88 -5.65 0.52 0.48
N GLU A 89 -6.33 0.03 -0.56
CA GLU A 89 -7.79 0.04 -0.67
C GLU A 89 -8.43 -0.77 0.47
N PHE A 90 -7.88 -1.95 0.78
CA PHE A 90 -8.31 -2.77 1.90
C PHE A 90 -8.08 -2.06 3.24
N LEU A 91 -6.90 -1.46 3.46
CA LEU A 91 -6.56 -0.78 4.72
C LEU A 91 -7.48 0.41 5.00
N GLN A 92 -7.87 1.16 3.98
CA GLN A 92 -8.82 2.25 4.10
C GLN A 92 -10.25 1.76 4.42
N ALA A 93 -10.68 0.65 3.80
CA ALA A 93 -12.03 0.13 3.95
C ALA A 93 -12.27 -0.52 5.33
N ILE A 94 -11.31 -1.27 5.88
CA ILE A 94 -11.53 -2.01 7.14
C ILE A 94 -11.74 -1.12 8.35
N ARG A 95 -11.18 0.10 8.35
CA ARG A 95 -11.34 1.05 9.45
C ARG A 95 -12.79 1.46 9.66
N ILE A 96 -13.55 1.59 8.59
CA ILE A 96 -14.95 2.03 8.62
C ILE A 96 -15.94 0.85 8.60
N SER A 97 -15.46 -0.37 8.52
CA SER A 97 -16.25 -1.60 8.40
C SER A 97 -16.79 -2.05 9.76
N ASP A 98 -18.04 -2.50 9.79
CA ASP A 98 -18.65 -3.12 10.98
C ASP A 98 -18.27 -4.61 11.07
N LEU A 99 -18.13 -5.27 9.90
CA LEU A 99 -17.72 -6.66 9.76
C LEU A 99 -16.98 -6.84 8.44
N SER A 100 -15.98 -7.73 8.41
CA SER A 100 -15.30 -8.14 7.17
C SER A 100 -15.63 -9.57 6.80
N VAL A 101 -15.91 -9.84 5.52
CA VAL A 101 -16.04 -11.19 4.96
C VAL A 101 -14.74 -11.52 4.23
N VAL A 102 -13.93 -12.40 4.82
CA VAL A 102 -12.68 -12.88 4.23
C VAL A 102 -13.00 -14.05 3.31
N VAL A 103 -12.76 -13.89 2.01
CA VAL A 103 -13.10 -14.87 0.98
C VAL A 103 -11.89 -15.64 0.53
N ILE A 104 -11.95 -16.96 0.58
CA ILE A 104 -10.91 -17.86 0.06
C ILE A 104 -11.53 -19.01 -0.72
N GLU A 105 -10.79 -19.56 -1.66
CA GLU A 105 -11.11 -20.84 -2.29
C GLU A 105 -10.39 -22.00 -1.57
N PRO A 106 -10.91 -23.23 -1.57
CA PRO A 106 -10.35 -24.35 -0.81
C PRO A 106 -9.10 -24.95 -1.47
N ILE A 107 -8.08 -24.11 -1.67
CA ILE A 107 -6.77 -24.45 -2.24
C ILE A 107 -5.70 -24.22 -1.16
N LYS A 108 -5.00 -25.29 -0.73
CA LYS A 108 -4.05 -25.24 0.39
C LYS A 108 -2.90 -24.24 0.14
N GLU A 109 -2.40 -24.16 -1.10
CA GLU A 109 -1.32 -23.28 -1.51
C GLU A 109 -1.65 -21.79 -1.33
N LYS A 110 -2.93 -21.44 -1.38
CA LYS A 110 -3.42 -20.06 -1.21
C LYS A 110 -3.67 -19.65 0.23
N ILE A 111 -3.60 -20.56 1.19
CA ILE A 111 -3.89 -20.25 2.61
C ILE A 111 -2.93 -19.16 3.13
N LEU A 112 -1.66 -19.25 2.77
CA LEU A 112 -0.66 -18.28 3.22
C LEU A 112 -0.97 -16.83 2.81
N SER A 113 -1.69 -16.65 1.72
CA SER A 113 -2.14 -15.33 1.27
C SER A 113 -3.21 -14.68 2.16
N LEU A 114 -3.78 -15.41 3.13
CA LEU A 114 -4.70 -14.85 4.14
C LEU A 114 -3.97 -14.11 5.27
N VAL A 115 -2.70 -14.43 5.51
CA VAL A 115 -1.95 -13.89 6.65
C VAL A 115 -1.99 -12.36 6.74
N PRO A 116 -1.75 -11.59 5.67
CA PRO A 116 -1.86 -10.14 5.72
C PRO A 116 -3.25 -9.65 6.15
N TYR A 117 -4.32 -10.30 5.64
CA TYR A 117 -5.70 -9.92 5.99
C TYR A 117 -6.00 -10.19 7.45
N PHE A 118 -5.70 -11.39 7.95
CA PHE A 118 -5.88 -11.73 9.37
C PHE A 118 -5.08 -10.80 10.28
N PHE A 119 -3.82 -10.51 9.93
CA PHE A 119 -2.98 -9.61 10.71
C PHE A 119 -3.62 -8.21 10.86
N TYR A 120 -4.03 -7.58 9.77
CA TYR A 120 -4.60 -6.23 9.83
C TYR A 120 -5.99 -6.23 10.47
N LEU A 121 -6.83 -7.23 10.21
CA LEU A 121 -8.14 -7.35 10.86
C LEU A 121 -7.99 -7.51 12.38
N ASN A 122 -7.07 -8.34 12.84
CA ASN A 122 -6.79 -8.52 14.26
C ASN A 122 -6.14 -7.29 14.89
N LYS A 123 -5.15 -6.69 14.23
CA LYS A 123 -4.48 -5.46 14.71
C LYS A 123 -5.46 -4.31 14.93
N MET A 124 -6.50 -4.23 14.10
CA MET A 124 -7.55 -3.21 14.19
C MET A 124 -8.79 -3.70 14.93
N ASN A 125 -8.74 -4.90 15.48
CA ASN A 125 -9.85 -5.57 16.17
C ASN A 125 -11.15 -5.58 15.35
N VAL A 126 -11.06 -5.81 14.02
CA VAL A 126 -12.21 -5.82 13.12
C VAL A 126 -12.86 -7.20 13.14
N PRO A 127 -14.14 -7.31 13.56
CA PRO A 127 -14.89 -8.57 13.47
C PRO A 127 -14.89 -9.12 12.05
N HIS A 128 -14.69 -10.42 11.88
CA HIS A 128 -14.66 -10.99 10.54
C HIS A 128 -15.18 -12.43 10.47
N ILE A 129 -15.68 -12.80 9.30
CA ILE A 129 -16.19 -14.12 8.95
C ILE A 129 -15.32 -14.67 7.82
N LEU A 130 -14.96 -15.94 7.86
CA LEU A 130 -14.31 -16.64 6.76
C LEU A 130 -15.36 -17.29 5.86
N PHE A 131 -15.39 -16.92 4.59
CA PHE A 131 -16.25 -17.53 3.58
C PHE A 131 -15.42 -18.36 2.60
N ILE A 132 -15.54 -19.69 2.68
CA ILE A 132 -14.90 -20.61 1.75
C ILE A 132 -15.78 -20.68 0.50
N ASN A 133 -15.31 -20.04 -0.55
CA ASN A 133 -15.99 -19.91 -1.85
C ASN A 133 -15.57 -21.04 -2.81
N LYS A 134 -16.32 -21.23 -3.91
CA LYS A 134 -16.04 -22.20 -4.99
C LYS A 134 -15.99 -23.66 -4.50
N VAL A 135 -16.75 -23.98 -3.46
CA VAL A 135 -16.75 -25.32 -2.86
C VAL A 135 -17.35 -26.40 -3.77
N ASP A 136 -18.05 -26.00 -4.82
CA ASP A 136 -18.66 -26.84 -5.86
C ASP A 136 -17.65 -27.41 -6.87
N ASN A 137 -16.49 -26.79 -7.01
CA ASN A 137 -15.48 -27.16 -8.00
C ASN A 137 -14.34 -28.06 -7.46
N LEU A 138 -14.25 -28.20 -6.14
CA LEU A 138 -13.10 -28.85 -5.50
C LEU A 138 -13.55 -29.85 -4.43
N ASN A 139 -13.00 -31.04 -4.49
CA ASN A 139 -13.14 -32.02 -3.43
C ASN A 139 -12.08 -31.74 -2.34
N PHE A 140 -12.51 -31.28 -1.14
CA PHE A 140 -11.62 -30.99 -0.03
C PHE A 140 -12.24 -31.45 1.29
N ASP A 141 -11.39 -31.85 2.24
CA ASP A 141 -11.81 -32.10 3.61
C ASP A 141 -11.83 -30.77 4.38
N ILE A 142 -12.99 -30.35 4.84
CA ILE A 142 -13.18 -29.10 5.56
C ILE A 142 -12.40 -29.06 6.88
N LYS A 143 -12.32 -30.19 7.62
CA LYS A 143 -11.58 -30.25 8.89
C LYS A 143 -10.09 -30.09 8.65
N GLU A 144 -9.52 -30.79 7.67
CA GLU A 144 -8.10 -30.68 7.32
C GLU A 144 -7.75 -29.28 6.81
N PHE A 145 -8.61 -28.73 5.94
CA PHE A 145 -8.40 -27.39 5.38
C PHE A 145 -8.42 -26.31 6.47
N LEU A 146 -9.41 -26.35 7.37
CA LEU A 146 -9.49 -25.41 8.49
C LEU A 146 -8.39 -25.61 9.52
N GLY A 147 -7.98 -26.84 9.79
CA GLY A 147 -6.82 -27.14 10.64
C GLY A 147 -5.52 -26.54 10.08
N THR A 148 -5.42 -26.40 8.74
CA THR A 148 -4.31 -25.70 8.11
C THR A 148 -4.45 -24.18 8.24
N ILE A 149 -5.62 -23.60 8.03
CA ILE A 149 -5.87 -22.15 8.17
C ILE A 149 -5.68 -21.72 9.63
N GLN A 150 -6.08 -22.55 10.61
CA GLN A 150 -5.95 -22.22 12.02
C GLN A 150 -4.50 -21.91 12.46
N LYS A 151 -3.51 -22.49 11.77
CA LYS A 151 -2.09 -22.19 12.04
C LYS A 151 -1.70 -20.74 11.72
N TYR A 152 -2.51 -20.07 10.91
CA TYR A 152 -2.29 -18.70 10.44
C TYR A 152 -3.32 -17.70 11.01
N SER A 153 -4.42 -18.20 11.57
CA SER A 153 -5.41 -17.37 12.26
C SER A 153 -5.05 -17.23 13.74
N HIS A 154 -5.03 -16.02 14.24
CA HIS A 154 -4.85 -15.76 15.67
C HIS A 154 -6.08 -16.21 16.47
N ASN A 155 -7.27 -15.98 15.92
CA ASN A 155 -8.53 -16.29 16.55
C ASN A 155 -8.98 -17.69 16.16
N PRO A 156 -9.67 -18.44 17.07
CA PRO A 156 -10.22 -19.76 16.77
C PRO A 156 -11.28 -19.69 15.67
N LEU A 157 -11.19 -20.67 14.75
CA LEU A 157 -12.13 -20.83 13.64
C LEU A 157 -13.32 -21.69 14.08
N VAL A 158 -14.53 -21.12 14.00
CA VAL A 158 -15.77 -21.78 14.42
C VAL A 158 -16.60 -22.19 13.20
N ILE A 159 -16.74 -23.51 12.98
CA ILE A 159 -17.48 -24.05 11.85
C ILE A 159 -18.99 -23.88 12.11
N ARG A 160 -19.69 -23.19 11.23
CA ARG A 160 -21.15 -23.02 11.29
C ARG A 160 -21.92 -24.01 10.43
N GLN A 161 -21.27 -24.54 9.39
CA GLN A 161 -21.92 -25.39 8.41
C GLN A 161 -21.02 -26.53 7.95
N ILE A 162 -21.62 -27.73 7.82
CA ILE A 162 -20.96 -28.88 7.23
C ILE A 162 -21.57 -29.10 5.83
N PRO A 163 -20.76 -29.06 4.75
CA PRO A 163 -21.27 -29.32 3.40
C PRO A 163 -21.89 -30.73 3.27
N ILE A 164 -23.08 -30.83 2.65
CA ILE A 164 -23.71 -32.08 2.28
C ILE A 164 -23.33 -32.38 0.84
N ARG A 165 -22.75 -33.56 0.61
CA ARG A 165 -22.29 -33.99 -0.71
C ARG A 165 -23.14 -35.13 -1.26
N GLU A 166 -23.32 -35.11 -2.56
CA GLU A 166 -23.81 -36.24 -3.36
C GLU A 166 -22.80 -36.47 -4.49
N GLY A 167 -21.97 -37.50 -4.34
CA GLY A 167 -20.78 -37.67 -5.15
C GLY A 167 -19.82 -36.49 -4.96
N ASP A 168 -19.38 -35.88 -6.07
CA ASP A 168 -18.48 -34.74 -6.06
C ASP A 168 -19.19 -33.37 -5.90
N LYS A 169 -20.52 -33.37 -5.89
CA LYS A 169 -21.31 -32.12 -5.82
C LYS A 169 -21.75 -31.81 -4.40
N ILE A 170 -21.63 -30.54 -4.01
CA ILE A 170 -22.25 -30.04 -2.78
C ILE A 170 -23.70 -29.67 -3.10
N ILE A 171 -24.63 -30.41 -2.49
CA ILE A 171 -26.08 -30.26 -2.66
C ILE A 171 -26.74 -29.45 -1.54
N GLY A 172 -26.02 -29.18 -0.45
CA GLY A 172 -26.58 -28.50 0.70
C GLY A 172 -25.55 -28.29 1.81
N ALA A 173 -26.05 -27.91 2.98
CA ALA A 173 -25.24 -27.81 4.20
C ALA A 173 -26.08 -28.17 5.44
N ALA A 174 -25.48 -28.87 6.40
CA ALA A 174 -26.02 -29.09 7.74
C ALA A 174 -25.56 -27.95 8.67
N ASP A 175 -26.52 -27.38 9.40
CA ASP A 175 -26.23 -26.37 10.44
C ASP A 175 -25.70 -27.08 11.69
N VAL A 176 -24.58 -26.61 12.23
CA VAL A 176 -23.93 -27.18 13.41
C VAL A 176 -24.72 -26.89 14.69
N ILE A 177 -25.36 -25.73 14.77
CA ILE A 177 -26.06 -25.28 15.97
C ILE A 177 -27.53 -25.76 15.98
N HIS A 178 -28.22 -25.61 14.84
CA HIS A 178 -29.59 -26.12 14.67
C HIS A 178 -29.56 -27.56 14.16
N GLU A 179 -30.51 -28.35 14.61
CA GLU A 179 -30.73 -29.74 14.11
C GLU A 179 -31.43 -29.74 12.73
N ARG A 180 -30.89 -28.98 11.78
CA ARG A 180 -31.47 -28.80 10.45
C ARG A 180 -30.39 -28.83 9.38
N ALA A 181 -30.74 -29.35 8.22
CA ALA A 181 -29.95 -29.24 7.03
C ALA A 181 -30.71 -28.45 5.95
N TYR A 182 -30.00 -27.92 5.02
CA TYR A 182 -30.53 -27.15 3.91
C TYR A 182 -30.04 -27.75 2.61
N THR A 183 -30.94 -28.05 1.67
CA THR A 183 -30.57 -28.36 0.28
C THR A 183 -30.64 -27.10 -0.57
N TYR A 184 -29.64 -26.92 -1.42
CA TYR A 184 -29.57 -25.78 -2.33
C TYR A 184 -30.48 -25.99 -3.53
N ALA A 185 -31.24 -24.99 -3.92
CA ALA A 185 -32.06 -24.99 -5.13
C ALA A 185 -31.71 -23.74 -5.93
N LYS A 186 -31.45 -23.89 -7.24
CA LYS A 186 -31.16 -22.78 -8.13
C LYS A 186 -32.38 -21.84 -8.18
N ASP A 187 -32.14 -20.55 -8.00
CA ASP A 187 -33.11 -19.45 -8.06
C ASP A 187 -34.28 -19.56 -7.06
N LYS A 188 -34.19 -20.44 -6.06
CA LYS A 188 -35.22 -20.63 -5.03
C LYS A 188 -34.61 -20.62 -3.63
N PRO A 189 -35.42 -20.33 -2.59
CA PRO A 189 -35.00 -20.55 -1.21
C PRO A 189 -34.58 -21.99 -0.97
N SER A 190 -33.50 -22.19 -0.21
CA SER A 190 -33.08 -23.52 0.22
C SER A 190 -34.21 -24.23 0.98
N GLN A 191 -34.41 -25.53 0.74
CA GLN A 191 -35.38 -26.34 1.46
C GLN A 191 -34.77 -26.91 2.74
N ILE A 192 -35.54 -26.90 3.82
CA ILE A 192 -35.13 -27.49 5.09
C ILE A 192 -35.34 -29.01 4.98
N VAL A 193 -34.31 -29.77 5.29
CA VAL A 193 -34.33 -31.23 5.30
C VAL A 193 -33.73 -31.73 6.61
N LYS A 194 -34.00 -33.02 6.95
CA LYS A 194 -33.36 -33.69 8.08
C LYS A 194 -31.86 -33.84 7.78
N ILE A 195 -31.03 -33.72 8.81
CA ILE A 195 -29.61 -33.99 8.70
C ILE A 195 -29.39 -35.44 8.28
N PRO A 196 -28.59 -35.73 7.25
CA PRO A 196 -28.24 -37.08 6.89
C PRO A 196 -27.59 -37.83 8.07
N ASP A 197 -27.99 -39.06 8.33
CA ASP A 197 -27.54 -39.85 9.49
C ASP A 197 -26.00 -39.97 9.53
N GLN A 198 -25.34 -39.99 8.37
CA GLN A 198 -23.89 -40.03 8.24
C GLN A 198 -23.18 -38.77 8.77
N LEU A 199 -23.88 -37.65 8.84
CA LEU A 199 -23.34 -36.38 9.32
C LEU A 199 -23.67 -36.08 10.78
N SER A 200 -24.54 -36.85 11.42
CA SER A 200 -25.01 -36.59 12.79
C SER A 200 -23.83 -36.61 13.78
N SER A 201 -23.01 -37.68 13.76
CA SER A 201 -21.85 -37.79 14.66
C SER A 201 -20.79 -36.71 14.41
N ILE A 202 -20.58 -36.36 13.16
CA ILE A 202 -19.63 -35.29 12.78
C ILE A 202 -20.15 -33.94 13.26
N ARG A 203 -21.43 -33.68 13.14
CA ARG A 203 -22.07 -32.46 13.65
C ARG A 203 -21.93 -32.36 15.16
N ASP A 204 -22.19 -33.45 15.90
CA ASP A 204 -22.12 -33.46 17.37
C ASP A 204 -20.71 -33.18 17.86
N GLU A 205 -19.69 -33.80 17.27
CA GLU A 205 -18.28 -33.51 17.55
C GLU A 205 -17.92 -32.03 17.28
N ILE A 206 -18.38 -31.48 16.16
CA ILE A 206 -18.10 -30.07 15.83
C ILE A 206 -18.85 -29.13 16.78
N ARG A 207 -20.10 -29.47 17.16
CA ARG A 207 -20.89 -28.67 18.11
C ARG A 207 -20.23 -28.62 19.48
N GLU A 208 -19.71 -29.74 19.97
CA GLU A 208 -18.94 -29.81 21.22
C GLU A 208 -17.74 -28.90 21.17
N LYS A 209 -16.92 -28.95 20.10
CA LYS A 209 -15.82 -28.04 19.86
C LYS A 209 -16.21 -26.56 19.84
N VAL A 210 -17.35 -26.24 19.23
CA VAL A 210 -17.87 -24.85 19.23
C VAL A 210 -18.18 -24.41 20.66
N LEU A 211 -18.84 -25.26 21.47
CA LEU A 211 -19.13 -24.93 22.86
C LEU A 211 -17.88 -24.76 23.71
N GLU A 212 -16.89 -25.65 23.60
CA GLU A 212 -15.59 -25.52 24.23
C GLU A 212 -14.90 -24.18 23.86
N THR A 213 -14.88 -23.86 22.57
CA THR A 213 -14.28 -22.59 22.08
C THR A 213 -14.99 -21.35 22.64
N LEU A 214 -16.32 -21.38 22.77
CA LEU A 214 -17.08 -20.26 23.34
C LEU A 214 -16.87 -20.15 24.85
N ALA A 215 -16.70 -21.28 25.54
CA ALA A 215 -16.46 -21.34 26.96
C ALA A 215 -15.08 -20.74 27.35
N ASP A 216 -14.10 -20.75 26.46
CA ASP A 216 -12.81 -20.07 26.68
C ASP A 216 -12.96 -18.55 26.89
N PHE A 217 -14.10 -17.97 26.51
CA PHE A 217 -14.42 -16.54 26.64
C PHE A 217 -15.56 -16.23 27.63
N ASP A 218 -16.13 -17.24 28.32
CA ASP A 218 -17.23 -17.05 29.24
C ASP A 218 -17.23 -18.09 30.38
N ASP A 219 -16.87 -17.66 31.58
CA ASP A 219 -16.76 -18.52 32.75
C ASP A 219 -18.07 -19.24 33.12
N ALA A 220 -19.22 -18.58 32.91
CA ALA A 220 -20.53 -19.16 33.21
C ALA A 220 -20.90 -20.31 32.22
N LEU A 221 -20.48 -20.17 30.95
CA LEU A 221 -20.63 -21.22 29.95
C LEU A 221 -19.67 -22.41 30.27
N MET A 222 -18.45 -22.10 30.69
CA MET A 222 -17.48 -23.11 31.10
C MET A 222 -18.01 -23.96 32.28
N GLU A 223 -18.57 -23.30 33.30
CA GLU A 223 -19.16 -23.97 34.46
C GLU A 223 -20.29 -24.92 34.04
N LYS A 224 -21.18 -24.49 33.15
CA LYS A 224 -22.27 -25.33 32.61
C LYS A 224 -21.74 -26.57 31.87
N ILE A 225 -20.71 -26.43 31.08
CA ILE A 225 -20.09 -27.55 30.34
C ILE A 225 -19.45 -28.54 31.33
N LEU A 226 -18.78 -28.06 32.37
CA LEU A 226 -18.15 -28.91 33.41
C LEU A 226 -19.21 -29.65 34.24
N GLU A 227 -20.40 -29.09 34.39
CA GLU A 227 -21.54 -29.70 35.11
C GLU A 227 -22.45 -30.52 34.21
N ASP A 228 -22.10 -30.75 32.93
CA ASP A 228 -22.91 -31.43 31.93
C ASP A 228 -24.34 -30.85 31.76
N VAL A 229 -24.49 -29.52 32.00
CA VAL A 229 -25.76 -28.82 31.83
C VAL A 229 -25.99 -28.46 30.36
N PRO A 230 -27.11 -28.92 29.72
CA PRO A 230 -27.37 -28.61 28.32
C PRO A 230 -27.49 -27.13 28.05
N THR A 231 -26.73 -26.60 27.06
CA THR A 231 -26.83 -25.22 26.59
C THR A 231 -27.87 -25.09 25.48
N SER A 232 -28.81 -24.16 25.63
CA SER A 232 -29.83 -23.93 24.62
C SER A 232 -29.27 -23.35 23.31
N THR A 233 -29.96 -23.56 22.21
CA THR A 233 -29.58 -23.02 20.90
C THR A 233 -29.53 -21.47 20.94
N GLU A 234 -30.47 -20.85 21.59
CA GLU A 234 -30.58 -19.41 21.75
C GLU A 234 -29.36 -18.84 22.51
N GLU A 235 -28.94 -19.50 23.57
CA GLU A 235 -27.77 -19.13 24.38
C GLU A 235 -26.49 -19.26 23.55
N ILE A 236 -26.32 -20.32 22.79
CA ILE A 236 -25.17 -20.47 21.87
C ILE A 236 -25.10 -19.31 20.88
N TYR A 237 -26.24 -18.88 20.32
CA TYR A 237 -26.28 -17.73 19.40
C TYR A 237 -25.92 -16.40 20.08
N GLU A 238 -26.31 -16.18 21.31
CA GLU A 238 -25.91 -14.95 22.04
C GLU A 238 -24.39 -14.93 22.32
N HIS A 239 -23.79 -16.06 22.68
CA HIS A 239 -22.33 -16.18 22.83
C HIS A 239 -21.61 -15.93 21.51
N LEU A 240 -22.03 -16.60 20.44
CA LEU A 240 -21.45 -16.39 19.09
C LEU A 240 -21.47 -14.91 18.69
N LYS A 241 -22.61 -14.25 18.85
CA LYS A 241 -22.77 -12.83 18.53
C LYS A 241 -21.87 -11.92 19.38
N LYS A 242 -21.75 -12.20 20.69
CA LYS A 242 -20.86 -11.49 21.61
C LYS A 242 -19.40 -11.66 21.18
N ASP A 243 -18.99 -12.89 20.89
CA ASP A 243 -17.59 -13.20 20.61
C ASP A 243 -17.14 -12.77 19.22
N ILE A 244 -18.03 -12.81 18.21
CA ILE A 244 -17.75 -12.16 16.91
C ILE A 244 -17.61 -10.66 17.09
N ALA A 245 -18.54 -10.00 17.80
CA ALA A 245 -18.50 -8.55 17.98
C ALA A 245 -17.23 -8.09 18.72
N SER A 246 -16.68 -8.95 19.59
CA SER A 246 -15.43 -8.73 20.31
C SER A 246 -14.18 -9.17 19.52
N ASN A 247 -14.36 -9.74 18.32
CA ASN A 247 -13.31 -10.35 17.51
C ASN A 247 -12.55 -11.47 18.23
N ASN A 248 -13.22 -12.23 19.11
CA ASN A 248 -12.66 -13.36 19.82
C ASN A 248 -12.59 -14.62 18.94
N ILE A 249 -13.55 -14.78 18.03
CA ILE A 249 -13.70 -15.95 17.15
C ILE A 249 -13.90 -15.52 15.69
N VAL A 250 -13.65 -16.46 14.77
CA VAL A 250 -13.92 -16.30 13.33
C VAL A 250 -14.92 -17.38 12.90
N GLU A 251 -16.14 -16.99 12.55
CA GLU A 251 -17.10 -17.92 11.99
C GLU A 251 -16.73 -18.35 10.58
N VAL A 252 -16.90 -19.63 10.28
CA VAL A 252 -16.62 -20.19 8.97
C VAL A 252 -17.90 -20.64 8.29
N LEU A 253 -18.12 -20.10 7.09
CA LEU A 253 -19.21 -20.45 6.20
C LEU A 253 -18.67 -20.96 4.87
N THR A 254 -19.47 -21.75 4.17
CA THR A 254 -19.12 -22.33 2.87
C THR A 254 -20.18 -22.00 1.83
N GLY A 255 -19.75 -21.83 0.56
CA GLY A 255 -20.67 -21.59 -0.52
C GLY A 255 -20.01 -21.47 -1.89
N SER A 256 -20.81 -21.13 -2.88
CA SER A 256 -20.37 -20.83 -4.24
C SER A 256 -21.05 -19.56 -4.69
N ALA A 257 -20.24 -18.53 -4.93
CA ALA A 257 -20.71 -17.28 -5.54
C ALA A 257 -21.24 -17.55 -6.96
N GLU A 258 -20.61 -18.46 -7.71
CA GLU A 258 -21.01 -18.79 -9.08
C GLU A 258 -22.43 -19.36 -9.14
N ASN A 259 -22.74 -20.30 -8.28
CA ASN A 259 -24.03 -20.99 -8.23
C ASN A 259 -25.00 -20.41 -7.20
N GLU A 260 -24.67 -19.28 -6.56
CA GLU A 260 -25.45 -18.60 -5.51
C GLU A 260 -25.78 -19.49 -4.30
N THR A 261 -25.02 -20.55 -4.10
CA THR A 261 -25.21 -21.46 -2.96
C THR A 261 -24.55 -20.89 -1.70
N GLY A 262 -25.22 -21.00 -0.56
CA GLY A 262 -24.71 -20.46 0.72
C GLY A 262 -24.90 -18.95 0.92
N ILE A 263 -25.19 -18.16 -0.13
CA ILE A 263 -25.26 -16.68 -0.07
C ILE A 263 -26.35 -16.19 0.89
N ARG A 264 -27.55 -16.76 0.83
CA ARG A 264 -28.63 -16.40 1.78
C ARG A 264 -28.27 -16.72 3.22
N ARG A 265 -27.46 -17.77 3.44
CA ARG A 265 -26.98 -18.09 4.78
C ARG A 265 -25.96 -17.08 5.26
N LEU A 266 -25.00 -16.71 4.43
CA LEU A 266 -24.05 -15.63 4.71
C LEU A 266 -24.80 -14.34 5.09
N LEU A 267 -25.80 -13.92 4.30
CA LEU A 267 -26.60 -12.73 4.59
C LEU A 267 -27.37 -12.84 5.92
N LYS A 268 -27.90 -14.02 6.27
CA LYS A 268 -28.54 -14.24 7.57
C LYS A 268 -27.56 -14.18 8.72
N THR A 269 -26.36 -14.75 8.57
CA THR A 269 -25.29 -14.66 9.56
C THR A 269 -24.87 -13.21 9.75
N ILE A 270 -24.60 -12.46 8.67
CA ILE A 270 -24.32 -11.02 8.75
C ILE A 270 -25.44 -10.27 9.48
N ARG A 271 -26.69 -10.59 9.18
CA ARG A 271 -27.85 -9.92 9.82
C ARG A 271 -27.91 -10.15 11.33
N HIS A 272 -27.59 -11.36 11.79
CA HIS A 272 -27.70 -11.74 13.19
C HIS A 272 -26.45 -11.38 14.00
N ASP A 273 -25.27 -11.61 13.44
CA ASP A 273 -24.01 -11.64 14.18
C ASP A 273 -23.15 -10.39 13.94
N CYS A 274 -23.39 -9.64 12.84
CA CYS A 274 -22.68 -8.38 12.59
C CYS A 274 -23.04 -7.32 13.65
N PRO A 275 -22.04 -6.72 14.32
CA PRO A 275 -22.28 -5.60 15.21
C PRO A 275 -22.85 -4.39 14.48
N ASN A 276 -23.48 -3.49 15.21
CA ASN A 276 -23.91 -2.21 14.67
C ASN A 276 -22.75 -1.21 14.61
N TYR A 277 -22.93 -0.11 13.87
CA TYR A 277 -21.90 0.93 13.70
C TYR A 277 -21.52 1.63 15.01
N GLU A 278 -22.35 1.61 16.05
CA GLU A 278 -22.03 2.17 17.37
C GLU A 278 -20.89 1.36 18.02
N LYS A 279 -20.89 0.03 17.86
CA LYS A 279 -19.77 -0.82 18.30
C LYS A 279 -18.49 -0.53 17.53
N THR A 280 -18.61 -0.16 16.25
CA THR A 280 -17.46 0.28 15.45
C THR A 280 -16.89 1.61 15.96
N ILE A 281 -17.74 2.53 16.38
CA ILE A 281 -17.32 3.78 17.04
C ILE A 281 -16.52 3.47 18.31
N GLU A 282 -17.06 2.60 19.19
CA GLU A 282 -16.39 2.16 20.43
C GLU A 282 -15.03 1.51 20.13
N ARG A 283 -15.02 0.54 19.20
CA ARG A 283 -13.80 -0.14 18.75
C ARG A 283 -12.71 0.81 18.26
N ASN A 284 -13.11 1.82 17.51
CA ASN A 284 -12.19 2.81 16.95
C ASN A 284 -11.78 3.89 17.96
N GLY A 285 -12.32 3.87 19.20
CA GLY A 285 -12.03 4.86 20.23
C GLY A 285 -12.48 6.27 19.86
N LEU A 286 -13.47 6.40 18.96
CA LEU A 286 -13.93 7.69 18.48
C LEU A 286 -14.79 8.40 19.54
N LYS A 287 -14.38 9.59 19.95
CA LYS A 287 -15.15 10.45 20.87
C LYS A 287 -16.12 11.30 20.04
N ILE A 288 -17.35 10.84 19.90
CA ILE A 288 -18.36 11.44 19.03
C ILE A 288 -19.52 11.98 19.88
N ASN A 289 -19.92 13.22 19.59
CA ASN A 289 -21.19 13.77 20.11
C ASN A 289 -22.34 13.23 19.24
N LYS A 290 -23.28 12.49 19.85
CA LYS A 290 -24.41 11.87 19.13
C LYS A 290 -25.37 12.88 18.51
N ASP A 291 -25.42 14.13 19.07
CA ASP A 291 -26.34 15.20 18.64
C ASP A 291 -25.78 16.02 17.47
N SER A 292 -24.53 15.80 17.09
CA SER A 292 -23.86 16.52 15.99
C SER A 292 -23.39 15.59 14.89
N ALA A 293 -23.29 16.12 13.66
CA ALA A 293 -22.80 15.35 12.54
C ALA A 293 -21.28 15.10 12.70
N CYS A 294 -20.88 13.82 12.53
CA CYS A 294 -19.48 13.42 12.52
C CYS A 294 -19.22 12.49 11.33
N VAL A 295 -18.31 12.89 10.45
CA VAL A 295 -17.95 12.13 9.25
C VAL A 295 -16.47 11.77 9.23
N GLN A 296 -16.15 10.60 8.72
CA GLN A 296 -14.80 10.17 8.45
C GLN A 296 -14.61 9.97 6.94
N VAL A 297 -13.66 10.69 6.36
CA VAL A 297 -13.27 10.53 4.95
C VAL A 297 -12.33 9.34 4.85
N PHE A 298 -12.72 8.29 4.14
CA PHE A 298 -11.86 7.11 3.98
C PHE A 298 -11.36 6.91 2.56
N LYS A 299 -11.93 7.63 1.57
CA LYS A 299 -11.45 7.61 0.18
C LYS A 299 -11.79 8.91 -0.53
N THR A 300 -10.87 9.33 -1.38
CA THR A 300 -11.06 10.46 -2.31
C THR A 300 -10.86 9.99 -3.74
N ASN A 301 -11.72 10.43 -4.66
CA ASN A 301 -11.60 10.18 -6.10
C ASN A 301 -11.69 11.50 -6.87
N PHE A 302 -10.95 11.64 -7.95
CA PHE A 302 -11.08 12.72 -8.91
C PHE A 302 -11.73 12.18 -10.18
N ILE A 303 -12.94 12.63 -10.46
CA ILE A 303 -13.71 12.17 -11.62
C ILE A 303 -13.76 13.29 -12.66
N PRO A 304 -13.38 13.04 -13.93
CA PRO A 304 -13.47 14.03 -14.98
C PRO A 304 -14.85 14.69 -15.01
N HIS A 305 -14.92 16.01 -15.14
CA HIS A 305 -16.11 16.86 -15.14
C HIS A 305 -16.93 16.91 -13.84
N ARG A 306 -16.69 16.02 -12.87
CA ARG A 306 -17.34 16.06 -11.55
C ARG A 306 -16.44 16.64 -10.44
N GLY A 307 -15.12 16.65 -10.66
CA GLY A 307 -14.13 17.10 -9.68
C GLY A 307 -13.94 16.12 -8.52
N LYS A 308 -13.45 16.63 -7.42
CA LYS A 308 -13.17 15.87 -6.20
C LYS A 308 -14.45 15.26 -5.60
N GLN A 309 -14.40 13.97 -5.33
CA GLN A 309 -15.45 13.17 -4.69
C GLN A 309 -14.87 12.52 -3.45
N SER A 310 -15.33 12.94 -2.26
CA SER A 310 -14.90 12.37 -0.99
C SER A 310 -15.92 11.35 -0.51
N ILE A 311 -15.49 10.11 -0.30
CA ILE A 311 -16.36 9.05 0.21
C ILE A 311 -16.17 9.00 1.72
N VAL A 312 -17.29 9.10 2.44
CA VAL A 312 -17.30 9.26 3.89
C VAL A 312 -18.21 8.24 4.56
N ARG A 313 -17.84 7.85 5.78
CA ARG A 313 -18.72 7.20 6.75
C ARG A 313 -19.28 8.25 7.67
N LEU A 314 -20.59 8.33 7.77
CA LEU A 314 -21.27 9.19 8.76
C LEU A 314 -21.44 8.41 10.06
N TRP A 315 -20.77 8.86 11.11
CA TRP A 315 -20.79 8.18 12.42
C TRP A 315 -21.95 8.64 13.32
N SER A 316 -22.34 9.92 13.24
CA SER A 316 -23.45 10.48 14.03
C SER A 316 -24.13 11.61 13.30
N GLY A 317 -25.32 11.99 13.76
CA GLY A 317 -26.10 13.11 13.24
C GLY A 317 -26.76 12.83 11.89
N GLU A 318 -27.16 13.89 11.22
CA GLU A 318 -27.78 13.87 9.89
C GLU A 318 -27.11 14.91 8.99
N LEU A 319 -26.77 14.54 7.76
CA LEU A 319 -26.35 15.48 6.72
C LEU A 319 -27.49 15.73 5.74
N ARG A 320 -27.64 16.99 5.33
CA ARG A 320 -28.64 17.40 4.33
C ARG A 320 -27.98 18.16 3.18
N GLU A 321 -28.49 17.97 2.00
CA GLU A 321 -28.10 18.78 0.84
C GLU A 321 -28.31 20.28 1.13
N GLY A 322 -27.34 21.11 0.78
CA GLY A 322 -27.32 22.53 1.07
C GLY A 322 -27.00 22.91 2.54
N GLY A 323 -26.87 21.92 3.44
CA GLY A 323 -26.44 22.13 4.81
C GLY A 323 -24.96 22.48 4.93
N THR A 324 -24.51 22.63 6.19
CA THR A 324 -23.11 22.91 6.50
C THR A 324 -22.58 21.88 7.50
N LEU A 325 -21.29 21.57 7.40
CA LEU A 325 -20.52 20.77 8.34
C LEU A 325 -19.43 21.68 8.96
N GLN A 326 -19.19 21.60 10.24
CA GLN A 326 -18.28 22.51 11.00
C GLN A 326 -18.56 24.00 10.78
N ASN A 327 -19.82 24.40 10.55
CA ASN A 327 -20.24 25.79 10.29
C ASN A 327 -19.52 26.47 9.07
N SER A 328 -18.63 25.79 8.38
CA SER A 328 -17.82 26.35 7.29
C SER A 328 -17.86 25.53 5.99
N ILE A 329 -18.02 24.20 6.07
CA ILE A 329 -17.99 23.32 4.93
C ILE A 329 -19.41 23.17 4.37
N ARG A 330 -19.68 23.81 3.23
CA ARG A 330 -20.98 23.73 2.57
C ARG A 330 -21.14 22.42 1.81
N LEU A 331 -22.20 21.67 2.12
CA LEU A 331 -22.56 20.41 1.46
C LEU A 331 -23.40 20.70 0.22
N GLN A 332 -22.75 20.67 -0.97
CA GLN A 332 -23.46 20.98 -2.22
C GLN A 332 -24.34 19.81 -2.67
N ASN A 333 -23.78 18.60 -2.75
CA ASN A 333 -24.50 17.41 -3.16
C ASN A 333 -24.06 16.20 -2.32
N LEU A 334 -25.03 15.38 -1.98
CA LEU A 334 -24.85 14.09 -1.33
C LEU A 334 -25.21 12.97 -2.32
N PHE A 335 -24.42 11.90 -2.33
CA PHE A 335 -24.65 10.77 -3.22
C PHE A 335 -24.67 9.44 -2.48
N SER A 336 -25.60 8.59 -2.83
CA SER A 336 -25.53 7.16 -2.57
C SER A 336 -24.73 6.49 -3.69
N LEU A 337 -23.92 5.50 -3.34
CA LEU A 337 -23.02 4.81 -4.25
C LEU A 337 -23.61 3.46 -4.67
N LYS A 338 -23.59 3.16 -5.99
CA LYS A 338 -23.99 1.87 -6.56
C LYS A 338 -23.04 1.54 -7.73
N GLY A 339 -21.91 0.90 -7.42
CA GLY A 339 -20.83 0.73 -8.39
C GLY A 339 -20.39 2.08 -8.97
N LYS A 340 -20.47 2.24 -10.29
CA LYS A 340 -20.13 3.49 -10.99
C LYS A 340 -21.17 4.62 -10.84
N GLU A 341 -22.37 4.28 -10.35
CA GLU A 341 -23.48 5.24 -10.30
C GLU A 341 -23.45 6.03 -8.98
N PHE A 342 -23.57 7.33 -9.12
CA PHE A 342 -23.72 8.30 -8.01
C PHE A 342 -25.16 8.79 -8.04
N VAL A 343 -26.00 8.23 -7.18
CA VAL A 343 -27.41 8.59 -7.07
C VAL A 343 -27.57 9.71 -6.06
N LYS A 344 -28.06 10.87 -6.49
CA LYS A 344 -28.26 12.03 -5.62
C LYS A 344 -29.26 11.71 -4.51
N ILE A 345 -28.93 12.07 -3.28
CA ILE A 345 -29.80 11.90 -2.11
C ILE A 345 -29.97 13.23 -1.38
N ALA A 346 -31.13 13.46 -0.79
CA ALA A 346 -31.43 14.69 -0.07
C ALA A 346 -30.84 14.70 1.34
N LYS A 347 -30.68 13.51 1.95
CA LYS A 347 -30.19 13.37 3.33
C LYS A 347 -29.50 12.03 3.56
N ALA A 348 -28.62 12.01 4.58
CA ALA A 348 -27.95 10.83 5.12
C ALA A 348 -27.95 10.87 6.64
N LYS A 349 -27.92 9.73 7.30
CA LYS A 349 -27.96 9.58 8.76
C LYS A 349 -26.79 8.73 9.28
N GLY A 350 -26.55 8.79 10.59
CA GLY A 350 -25.52 7.98 11.25
C GLY A 350 -25.54 6.50 10.80
N GLY A 351 -24.39 5.97 10.47
CA GLY A 351 -24.18 4.65 9.87
C GLY A 351 -24.07 4.63 8.34
N ASP A 352 -24.49 5.69 7.63
CA ASP A 352 -24.42 5.74 6.16
C ASP A 352 -22.98 5.86 5.62
N VAL A 353 -22.75 5.24 4.46
CA VAL A 353 -21.61 5.50 3.58
C VAL A 353 -22.13 6.27 2.37
N ILE A 354 -21.58 7.46 2.13
CA ILE A 354 -22.03 8.38 1.08
C ILE A 354 -20.86 9.06 0.39
N GLY A 355 -21.12 9.62 -0.78
CA GLY A 355 -20.21 10.51 -1.50
C GLY A 355 -20.58 11.98 -1.26
N LEU A 356 -19.56 12.80 -1.00
CA LEU A 356 -19.62 14.25 -0.97
C LEU A 356 -18.86 14.80 -2.18
N SER A 357 -19.39 15.80 -2.89
CA SER A 357 -18.72 16.33 -4.06
C SER A 357 -18.24 17.77 -3.90
N ARG A 358 -17.12 18.07 -4.58
CA ARG A 358 -16.57 19.43 -4.72
C ARG A 358 -16.23 20.09 -3.39
N ILE A 359 -15.68 19.36 -2.43
CA ILE A 359 -15.19 19.88 -1.17
C ILE A 359 -13.67 19.71 -1.15
N GLU A 360 -12.94 20.76 -1.55
CA GLU A 360 -11.47 20.72 -1.67
C GLU A 360 -10.76 20.67 -0.32
N SER A 361 -11.42 21.16 0.75
CA SER A 361 -10.82 21.31 2.09
C SER A 361 -10.75 20.01 2.91
N ILE A 362 -11.30 18.89 2.42
CA ILE A 362 -11.32 17.60 3.16
C ILE A 362 -10.49 16.56 2.41
N ASN A 363 -9.72 15.78 3.16
CA ASN A 363 -8.79 14.79 2.61
C ASN A 363 -9.07 13.40 3.17
N THR A 364 -8.60 12.37 2.49
CA THR A 364 -8.64 10.99 3.00
C THR A 364 -7.93 10.92 4.35
N GLY A 365 -8.61 10.34 5.34
CA GLY A 365 -8.15 10.26 6.73
C GLY A 365 -8.75 11.31 7.67
N ASP A 366 -9.38 12.36 7.17
CA ASP A 366 -9.98 13.39 8.01
C ASP A 366 -11.19 12.85 8.77
N LEU A 367 -11.23 13.15 10.07
CA LEU A 367 -12.40 13.00 10.94
C LEU A 367 -12.96 14.40 11.25
N ILE A 368 -14.14 14.69 10.76
CA ILE A 368 -14.75 16.02 10.80
C ILE A 368 -16.02 15.96 11.64
N SER A 369 -16.10 16.77 12.69
CA SER A 369 -17.24 16.81 13.60
C SER A 369 -17.70 18.24 13.84
N ASP A 370 -19.03 18.45 13.85
CA ASP A 370 -19.60 19.72 14.30
C ASP A 370 -19.26 19.98 15.77
N GLY A 371 -18.71 21.14 16.06
CA GLY A 371 -18.35 21.58 17.40
C GLY A 371 -16.88 21.40 17.81
N ASN A 372 -16.09 20.64 17.07
CA ASN A 372 -14.64 20.54 17.25
C ASN A 372 -13.91 21.30 16.15
N LYS A 373 -13.11 22.31 16.54
CA LYS A 373 -12.27 23.06 15.58
C LYS A 373 -10.99 22.32 15.18
N GLU A 374 -10.64 21.29 15.89
CA GLU A 374 -9.47 20.49 15.57
C GLU A 374 -9.89 19.30 14.70
N ASN A 375 -9.45 19.30 13.44
CA ASN A 375 -9.43 18.12 12.61
C ASN A 375 -8.47 17.12 13.29
N ASN A 376 -9.02 16.12 13.97
CA ASN A 376 -8.21 15.05 14.52
C ASN A 376 -7.58 14.29 13.33
N LYS A 377 -6.31 14.59 13.05
CA LYS A 377 -5.52 13.90 12.01
C LYS A 377 -5.26 12.43 12.33
N ASP A 378 -5.48 12.03 13.57
CA ASP A 378 -5.34 10.64 13.99
C ASP A 378 -6.66 9.87 13.74
N SER A 379 -6.98 9.70 12.47
CA SER A 379 -8.17 8.97 12.03
C SER A 379 -8.10 7.46 12.32
N GLY A 380 -6.95 6.95 12.81
CA GLY A 380 -6.69 5.52 13.01
C GLY A 380 -6.75 4.70 11.71
N ILE A 381 -6.78 5.34 10.53
CA ILE A 381 -6.57 4.65 9.26
C ILE A 381 -5.12 4.13 9.25
N PRO A 382 -4.89 2.85 8.93
CA PRO A 382 -3.54 2.33 8.85
C PRO A 382 -2.67 3.17 7.91
N ILE A 383 -1.40 3.33 8.27
CA ILE A 383 -0.44 4.02 7.41
C ILE A 383 -0.36 3.26 6.09
N SER A 384 -0.47 3.96 4.98
CA SER A 384 -0.33 3.39 3.64
C SER A 384 1.04 2.73 3.50
N PRO A 385 1.13 1.58 2.82
CA PRO A 385 2.39 0.91 2.60
C PRO A 385 3.35 1.82 1.81
N GLN A 386 4.62 1.80 2.19
CA GLN A 386 5.65 2.56 1.47
C GLN A 386 5.75 2.08 0.02
N PRO A 387 5.86 2.98 -0.94
CA PRO A 387 6.02 2.60 -2.33
C PRO A 387 7.44 2.02 -2.56
N ILE A 388 7.52 0.95 -3.34
CA ILE A 388 8.74 0.14 -3.49
C ILE A 388 9.20 -0.02 -4.95
N TYR A 389 8.41 0.41 -5.91
CA TYR A 389 8.73 0.32 -7.33
C TYR A 389 8.58 1.69 -7.99
N SER A 390 9.54 2.08 -8.82
CA SER A 390 9.55 3.40 -9.44
C SER A 390 9.74 3.35 -10.95
N LYS A 391 9.25 4.40 -11.61
CA LYS A 391 9.53 4.70 -13.02
C LYS A 391 9.94 6.17 -13.15
N ALA A 392 10.97 6.42 -13.98
CA ALA A 392 11.31 7.77 -14.38
C ALA A 392 10.40 8.18 -15.55
N ILE A 393 9.76 9.32 -15.42
CA ILE A 393 8.81 9.83 -16.41
C ILE A 393 9.12 11.28 -16.79
N ARG A 394 8.80 11.62 -18.04
CA ARG A 394 8.71 13.01 -18.49
C ARG A 394 7.51 13.21 -19.38
N THR A 395 7.03 14.43 -19.49
CA THR A 395 6.01 14.79 -20.47
C THR A 395 6.58 14.70 -21.89
N ILE A 396 5.74 14.38 -22.85
CA ILE A 396 6.11 14.45 -24.27
C ILE A 396 6.15 15.92 -24.69
N LYS A 397 5.22 16.74 -24.17
CA LYS A 397 5.13 18.18 -24.45
C LYS A 397 5.53 18.98 -23.21
N ARG A 398 6.47 19.90 -23.32
CA ARG A 398 6.94 20.76 -22.20
C ARG A 398 5.82 21.61 -21.58
N GLU A 399 4.83 22.01 -22.36
CA GLU A 399 3.66 22.76 -21.89
C GLU A 399 2.83 22.00 -20.84
N ASP A 400 2.93 20.67 -20.81
CA ASP A 400 2.21 19.82 -19.84
C ASP A 400 2.92 19.66 -18.51
N ASP A 401 4.17 20.17 -18.31
CA ASP A 401 4.94 19.95 -17.09
C ASP A 401 4.27 20.47 -15.81
N VAL A 402 3.65 21.66 -15.89
CA VAL A 402 2.90 22.25 -14.76
C VAL A 402 1.68 21.41 -14.45
N LYS A 403 0.92 21.05 -15.47
CA LYS A 403 -0.28 20.24 -15.38
C LYS A 403 0.02 18.82 -14.85
N LEU A 404 1.18 18.23 -15.25
CA LEU A 404 1.63 16.95 -14.72
C LEU A 404 1.79 17.00 -13.19
N SER A 405 2.41 18.07 -12.67
CA SER A 405 2.63 18.21 -11.22
C SER A 405 1.32 18.29 -10.43
N GLU A 406 0.30 18.98 -10.95
CA GLU A 406 -1.03 19.08 -10.35
C GLU A 406 -1.77 17.73 -10.42
N SER A 407 -1.77 17.10 -11.59
CA SER A 407 -2.45 15.79 -11.79
C SER A 407 -1.82 14.68 -10.94
N LEU A 408 -0.50 14.67 -10.75
CA LEU A 408 0.18 13.73 -9.87
C LEU A 408 -0.22 13.92 -8.40
N LYS A 409 -0.42 15.16 -7.93
CA LYS A 409 -0.94 15.42 -6.58
C LYS A 409 -2.33 14.83 -6.39
N GLU A 410 -3.23 14.98 -7.36
CA GLU A 410 -4.56 14.39 -7.32
C GLU A 410 -4.52 12.84 -7.31
N ILE A 411 -3.58 12.23 -8.06
CA ILE A 411 -3.38 10.78 -8.06
C ILE A 411 -2.91 10.31 -6.68
N ILE A 412 -1.96 11.00 -6.04
CA ILE A 412 -1.48 10.69 -4.69
C ILE A 412 -2.58 10.87 -3.64
N GLU A 413 -3.42 11.90 -3.80
CA GLU A 413 -4.55 12.10 -2.90
C GLU A 413 -5.61 11.00 -3.04
N THR A 414 -5.79 10.46 -4.25
CA THR A 414 -6.65 9.30 -4.48
C THR A 414 -6.10 8.04 -3.83
N ASP A 415 -4.79 7.84 -3.91
CA ASP A 415 -4.10 6.69 -3.33
C ASP A 415 -2.73 7.09 -2.77
N SER A 416 -2.66 7.20 -1.45
CA SER A 416 -1.47 7.62 -0.70
C SER A 416 -0.33 6.60 -0.71
N SER A 417 -0.49 5.45 -1.35
CA SER A 417 0.61 4.50 -1.62
C SER A 417 1.42 4.83 -2.89
N TYR A 418 1.04 5.88 -3.63
CA TYR A 418 1.92 6.54 -4.60
C TYR A 418 2.77 7.62 -3.93
N SER A 419 3.95 7.86 -4.48
CA SER A 419 4.72 9.06 -4.18
C SER A 419 5.46 9.56 -5.41
N ILE A 420 5.89 10.81 -5.37
CA ILE A 420 6.70 11.42 -6.41
C ILE A 420 7.97 12.02 -5.81
N GLU A 421 9.06 11.87 -6.54
CA GLU A 421 10.35 12.40 -6.16
C GLU A 421 11.02 13.03 -7.40
N ARG A 422 11.57 14.22 -7.24
CA ARG A 422 12.51 14.76 -8.20
C ARG A 422 13.92 14.50 -7.69
N ASN A 423 14.62 13.57 -8.31
CA ASN A 423 15.99 13.24 -7.93
C ASN A 423 16.88 14.47 -8.12
N SER A 424 17.56 14.92 -7.05
CA SER A 424 18.38 16.14 -7.05
C SER A 424 19.63 16.01 -7.91
N VAL A 425 20.15 14.81 -8.10
CA VAL A 425 21.37 14.54 -8.87
C VAL A 425 21.04 14.32 -10.35
N THR A 426 20.08 13.43 -10.64
CA THR A 426 19.74 13.07 -12.02
C THR A 426 18.69 13.99 -12.65
N GLN A 427 18.05 14.85 -11.85
CA GLN A 427 16.94 15.74 -12.23
C GLN A 427 15.71 15.03 -12.80
N GLN A 428 15.70 13.71 -12.77
CA GLN A 428 14.56 12.90 -13.22
C GLN A 428 13.39 13.00 -12.26
N LEU A 429 12.18 13.01 -12.82
CA LEU A 429 10.93 12.85 -12.06
C LEU A 429 10.62 11.36 -11.93
N LEU A 430 10.65 10.86 -10.71
CA LEU A 430 10.31 9.49 -10.37
C LEU A 430 8.89 9.44 -9.81
N ILE A 431 8.07 8.54 -10.36
CA ILE A 431 6.82 8.13 -9.75
C ILE A 431 7.03 6.78 -9.07
N TRP A 432 6.64 6.66 -7.82
CA TRP A 432 6.77 5.47 -6.99
C TRP A 432 5.42 4.85 -6.70
N GLY A 433 5.36 3.51 -6.60
CA GLY A 433 4.16 2.75 -6.28
C GLY A 433 4.48 1.35 -5.76
N GLN A 434 3.46 0.51 -5.64
CA GLN A 434 3.56 -0.84 -5.06
C GLN A 434 4.01 -1.91 -6.07
N GLY A 435 4.05 -1.58 -7.34
CA GLY A 435 4.46 -2.51 -8.39
C GLY A 435 4.16 -1.98 -9.79
N GLU A 436 4.43 -2.83 -10.80
CA GLU A 436 4.31 -2.44 -12.19
C GLU A 436 2.87 -2.11 -12.60
N ILE A 437 1.91 -2.94 -12.18
CA ILE A 437 0.49 -2.73 -12.51
C ILE A 437 0.00 -1.45 -11.87
N HIS A 438 0.38 -1.19 -10.62
CA HIS A 438 0.01 0.01 -9.89
C HIS A 438 0.48 1.28 -10.62
N LEU A 439 1.77 1.34 -11.02
CA LEU A 439 2.30 2.49 -11.78
C LEU A 439 1.67 2.62 -13.18
N ARG A 440 1.43 1.50 -13.87
CA ARG A 440 0.76 1.53 -15.18
C ARG A 440 -0.62 2.14 -15.10
N ILE A 441 -1.37 1.89 -14.02
CA ILE A 441 -2.67 2.50 -13.78
C ILE A 441 -2.54 4.01 -13.56
N ALA A 442 -1.55 4.47 -12.79
CA ALA A 442 -1.30 5.90 -12.62
C ALA A 442 -0.99 6.60 -13.95
N LEU A 443 -0.14 6.00 -14.79
CA LEU A 443 0.20 6.53 -16.12
C LEU A 443 -1.01 6.53 -17.06
N ASN A 444 -1.85 5.50 -17.03
CA ASN A 444 -3.10 5.46 -17.77
C ASN A 444 -4.08 6.55 -17.31
N LYS A 445 -4.19 6.80 -16.00
CA LYS A 445 -5.00 7.91 -15.47
C LYS A 445 -4.48 9.25 -15.96
N LEU A 446 -3.17 9.49 -16.00
CA LEU A 446 -2.59 10.72 -16.58
C LEU A 446 -3.02 10.91 -18.03
N LYS A 447 -2.97 9.86 -18.83
CA LYS A 447 -3.37 9.90 -20.23
C LYS A 447 -4.89 10.08 -20.41
N ASN A 448 -5.70 9.24 -19.74
CA ASN A 448 -7.15 9.14 -19.99
C ASN A 448 -7.95 10.25 -19.30
N ASN A 449 -7.59 10.62 -18.07
CA ASN A 449 -8.34 11.58 -17.26
C ASN A 449 -7.82 13.01 -17.41
N TYR A 450 -6.49 13.16 -17.56
CA TYR A 450 -5.85 14.49 -17.59
C TYR A 450 -5.34 14.88 -18.98
N ASN A 451 -5.39 13.93 -19.94
CA ASN A 451 -4.90 14.13 -21.31
C ASN A 451 -3.41 14.53 -21.36
N ILE A 452 -2.61 13.92 -20.49
CA ILE A 452 -1.16 14.11 -20.41
C ILE A 452 -0.47 12.85 -20.89
N GLU A 453 0.26 12.94 -21.99
CA GLU A 453 1.09 11.86 -22.48
C GLU A 453 2.48 11.92 -21.88
N THR A 454 2.90 10.82 -21.25
CA THR A 454 4.21 10.68 -20.64
C THR A 454 5.06 9.68 -21.39
N LYS A 455 6.37 9.88 -21.37
CA LYS A 455 7.36 8.92 -21.86
C LYS A 455 8.14 8.39 -20.66
N GLU A 456 8.25 7.08 -20.56
CA GLU A 456 9.12 6.42 -19.60
C GLU A 456 10.58 6.59 -20.02
N GLU A 457 11.44 6.89 -19.07
CA GLU A 457 12.87 7.01 -19.24
C GLU A 457 13.59 5.94 -18.42
N LYS A 458 14.81 5.62 -18.83
CA LYS A 458 15.65 4.77 -18.02
C LYS A 458 16.08 5.52 -16.75
N ILE A 459 15.91 4.87 -15.59
CA ILE A 459 16.34 5.46 -14.33
C ILE A 459 17.86 5.59 -14.32
N ASN A 460 18.32 6.79 -13.99
CA ASN A 460 19.73 7.07 -13.76
C ASN A 460 19.99 6.97 -12.25
N PHE A 461 21.05 6.24 -11.89
CA PHE A 461 21.41 6.08 -10.49
C PHE A 461 22.33 7.20 -10.04
N ALA A 462 22.21 7.63 -8.80
CA ALA A 462 23.01 8.67 -8.18
C ALA A 462 24.43 8.14 -7.81
N PHE A 463 25.22 7.79 -8.84
CA PHE A 463 26.63 7.51 -8.64
C PHE A 463 27.39 8.80 -8.26
N SER A 464 28.46 8.64 -7.50
CA SER A 464 29.41 9.70 -7.20
C SER A 464 30.83 9.19 -7.39
N GLU A 465 31.80 10.06 -7.39
CA GLU A 465 33.20 9.68 -7.39
C GLU A 465 33.97 10.37 -6.27
N THR A 466 35.04 9.75 -5.86
CA THR A 466 35.98 10.29 -4.87
C THR A 466 37.39 9.84 -5.19
N ILE A 467 38.34 10.22 -4.35
CA ILE A 467 39.77 9.94 -4.53
C ILE A 467 40.29 8.99 -3.45
N GLN A 468 41.33 8.20 -3.81
CA GLN A 468 42.10 7.40 -2.87
C GLN A 468 43.48 7.99 -2.53
N GLY A 469 44.02 8.79 -3.43
CA GLY A 469 45.32 9.41 -3.27
C GLY A 469 45.21 10.86 -2.85
N SER A 470 46.33 11.42 -2.48
CA SER A 470 46.50 12.86 -2.15
C SER A 470 47.51 13.50 -3.09
N VAL A 471 47.30 14.76 -3.33
CA VAL A 471 48.28 15.61 -4.05
C VAL A 471 48.59 16.83 -3.16
N SER A 472 49.87 17.14 -2.97
CA SER A 472 50.31 18.30 -2.20
C SER A 472 51.06 19.27 -3.06
N ASP A 473 50.96 20.57 -2.70
CA ASP A 473 51.66 21.68 -3.31
C ASP A 473 51.49 21.80 -4.85
N HIS A 474 50.29 21.40 -5.35
CA HIS A 474 50.02 21.51 -6.77
C HIS A 474 49.82 22.94 -7.21
N ILE A 475 50.59 23.32 -8.23
CA ILE A 475 50.62 24.71 -8.75
C ILE A 475 49.82 24.76 -10.05
N THR A 476 48.71 25.48 -10.03
CA THR A 476 47.90 25.77 -11.24
C THR A 476 47.97 27.24 -11.58
N THR A 477 48.20 27.53 -12.86
CA THR A 477 48.22 28.92 -13.38
C THR A 477 47.16 29.07 -14.48
N HIS A 478 46.27 30.03 -14.31
CA HIS A 478 45.39 30.53 -15.36
C HIS A 478 45.99 31.82 -15.94
N LYS A 479 46.37 31.77 -17.20
CA LYS A 479 46.84 32.96 -17.97
C LYS A 479 46.16 32.99 -19.31
N LYS A 480 45.46 34.09 -19.64
CA LYS A 480 44.85 34.31 -20.95
C LYS A 480 45.12 35.76 -21.34
N GLN A 481 45.65 35.97 -22.54
CA GLN A 481 45.95 37.28 -23.10
C GLN A 481 45.32 37.33 -24.50
N SER A 482 44.23 38.08 -24.65
CA SER A 482 43.53 38.27 -25.91
C SER A 482 43.07 39.70 -25.98
N GLY A 483 43.74 40.55 -26.79
CA GLY A 483 43.35 41.88 -27.27
C GLY A 483 42.50 42.78 -26.35
N GLY A 484 42.72 42.78 -25.03
CA GLY A 484 42.00 43.54 -24.01
C GLY A 484 42.59 43.27 -22.63
N ALA A 485 41.83 43.49 -21.54
CA ALA A 485 42.26 43.18 -20.19
C ALA A 485 42.61 41.67 -20.08
N GLY A 486 43.87 41.36 -19.68
CA GLY A 486 44.36 40.00 -19.48
C GLY A 486 43.64 39.28 -18.32
N GLN A 487 43.81 37.97 -18.25
CA GLN A 487 43.35 37.17 -17.11
C GLN A 487 44.56 36.46 -16.49
N TYR A 488 44.79 36.65 -15.21
CA TYR A 488 45.83 35.96 -14.50
C TYR A 488 45.40 35.53 -13.09
N ALA A 489 45.63 34.27 -12.77
CA ALA A 489 45.52 33.76 -11.41
C ALA A 489 46.44 32.53 -11.23
N ARG A 490 47.18 32.48 -10.14
CA ARG A 490 47.97 31.33 -9.74
C ARG A 490 47.51 30.88 -8.35
N VAL A 491 47.25 29.58 -8.20
CA VAL A 491 46.87 28.95 -6.92
C VAL A 491 47.77 27.77 -6.65
N VAL A 492 48.06 27.52 -5.37
CA VAL A 492 48.76 26.34 -4.87
C VAL A 492 47.79 25.62 -3.92
N VAL A 493 47.46 24.37 -4.25
CA VAL A 493 46.48 23.62 -3.52
C VAL A 493 46.98 22.25 -3.08
N ASP A 494 46.53 21.79 -1.92
CA ASP A 494 46.56 20.38 -1.52
C ASP A 494 45.17 19.80 -1.70
N VAL A 495 45.07 18.56 -2.18
CA VAL A 495 43.83 17.82 -2.32
C VAL A 495 43.98 16.49 -1.60
N ASN A 496 43.10 16.24 -0.61
CA ASN A 496 43.14 15.04 0.23
C ASN A 496 41.75 14.37 0.27
N PRO A 497 41.69 13.02 0.41
CA PRO A 497 40.42 12.34 0.67
C PRO A 497 39.91 12.65 2.09
N LEU A 498 38.58 12.72 2.23
CA LEU A 498 37.88 12.80 3.50
C LEU A 498 37.23 11.44 3.84
N PRO A 499 36.87 11.22 5.12
CA PRO A 499 35.96 10.13 5.49
C PRO A 499 34.66 10.19 4.70
N ARG A 500 34.04 9.01 4.51
CA ARG A 500 32.77 8.93 3.79
C ARG A 500 31.67 9.71 4.49
N GLY A 501 30.93 10.53 3.70
CA GLY A 501 29.83 11.35 4.19
C GLY A 501 30.22 12.75 4.67
N GLU A 502 31.50 13.13 4.59
CA GLU A 502 31.94 14.50 4.92
C GLU A 502 31.83 15.48 3.74
N PHE A 503 31.46 15.00 2.57
CA PHE A 503 31.18 15.75 1.34
C PHE A 503 32.35 16.59 0.84
N PHE A 504 32.43 17.86 1.21
CA PHE A 504 33.45 18.81 0.73
C PHE A 504 33.91 19.76 1.82
N LYS A 505 35.22 19.87 1.99
CA LYS A 505 35.84 20.82 2.90
C LYS A 505 36.82 21.69 2.15
N PHE A 506 36.64 23.01 2.28
CA PHE A 506 37.61 23.99 1.76
C PHE A 506 38.33 24.65 2.94
N GLU A 507 39.66 24.58 2.92
CA GLU A 507 40.51 25.18 3.95
C GLU A 507 41.41 26.25 3.35
N ASN A 508 41.42 27.42 3.96
CA ASN A 508 42.27 28.52 3.54
C ASN A 508 43.48 28.67 4.48
N LYS A 509 44.69 28.47 3.97
CA LYS A 509 45.96 28.63 4.66
C LYS A 509 46.83 29.76 4.06
N ILE A 510 46.22 30.69 3.30
CA ILE A 510 46.94 31.83 2.75
C ILE A 510 47.50 32.71 3.87
N VAL A 511 48.82 33.00 3.79
CA VAL A 511 49.53 33.87 4.69
C VAL A 511 50.10 35.05 3.89
N GLY A 512 50.19 36.25 4.49
CA GLY A 512 50.82 37.41 3.88
C GLY A 512 50.02 38.14 2.77
N GLY A 513 48.74 37.71 2.55
CA GLY A 513 47.86 38.41 1.61
C GLY A 513 48.20 38.22 0.13
N VAL A 514 48.96 37.18 -0.23
CA VAL A 514 49.38 36.87 -1.61
C VAL A 514 48.20 36.65 -2.57
N ILE A 515 47.04 36.27 -2.05
CA ILE A 515 45.74 36.30 -2.71
C ILE A 515 44.81 37.19 -1.87
N PRO A 516 44.21 38.24 -2.45
CA PRO A 516 43.23 39.08 -1.78
C PRO A 516 42.05 38.24 -1.24
N LYS A 517 41.58 38.53 -0.02
CA LYS A 517 40.50 37.81 0.63
C LYS A 517 39.20 37.71 -0.22
N THR A 518 38.99 38.72 -1.10
CA THR A 518 37.85 38.78 -2.03
C THR A 518 37.91 37.74 -3.14
N TYR A 519 39.07 37.16 -3.46
CA TYR A 519 39.20 36.14 -4.52
C TYR A 519 39.16 34.69 -4.00
N ILE A 520 39.38 34.48 -2.70
CA ILE A 520 39.37 33.13 -2.08
C ILE A 520 38.03 32.42 -2.27
N PRO A 521 36.86 33.08 -2.05
CA PRO A 521 35.55 32.44 -2.33
C PRO A 521 35.38 32.08 -3.80
N SER A 522 36.04 32.78 -4.73
CA SER A 522 35.97 32.46 -6.16
C SER A 522 36.71 31.15 -6.49
N VAL A 523 37.85 30.88 -5.82
CA VAL A 523 38.55 29.60 -5.95
C VAL A 523 37.67 28.46 -5.45
N GLU A 524 37.08 28.60 -4.25
CA GLU A 524 36.17 27.63 -3.69
C GLU A 524 34.96 27.35 -4.61
N LYS A 525 34.38 28.42 -5.18
CA LYS A 525 33.28 28.31 -6.14
C LYS A 525 33.70 27.54 -7.39
N GLY A 526 34.89 27.77 -7.91
CA GLY A 526 35.46 27.05 -9.04
C GLY A 526 35.68 25.57 -8.74
N CYS A 527 36.18 25.26 -7.54
CA CYS A 527 36.29 23.87 -7.08
C CYS A 527 34.89 23.17 -7.03
N LYS A 528 33.91 23.81 -6.42
CA LYS A 528 32.54 23.27 -6.34
C LYS A 528 31.88 23.05 -7.71
N GLU A 529 32.18 23.90 -8.68
CA GLU A 529 31.68 23.75 -10.05
C GLU A 529 32.30 22.53 -10.74
N TYR A 530 33.62 22.35 -10.66
CA TYR A 530 34.24 21.14 -11.21
C TYR A 530 33.81 19.86 -10.55
N MET A 531 33.52 19.91 -9.25
CA MET A 531 32.97 18.74 -8.50
C MET A 531 31.62 18.26 -9.00
N GLN A 532 30.87 19.06 -9.75
CA GLN A 532 29.61 18.58 -10.33
C GLN A 532 29.83 17.50 -11.38
N LYS A 533 30.99 17.47 -12.02
CA LYS A 533 31.39 16.47 -13.01
C LYS A 533 32.88 16.25 -12.96
N GLY A 534 33.32 15.27 -12.22
CA GLY A 534 34.74 14.94 -12.03
C GLY A 534 35.34 14.09 -13.17
N PRO A 535 36.55 13.54 -12.97
CA PRO A 535 37.31 12.82 -14.02
C PRO A 535 36.62 11.52 -14.51
N LEU A 536 35.79 10.85 -13.71
CA LEU A 536 35.02 9.69 -14.15
C LEU A 536 33.66 10.07 -14.74
N GLY A 537 33.29 11.35 -14.68
CA GLY A 537 32.05 11.88 -15.22
C GLY A 537 30.89 11.95 -14.22
N PHE A 538 31.15 11.79 -12.92
CA PHE A 538 30.16 11.83 -11.86
C PHE A 538 30.43 12.97 -10.86
N PRO A 539 29.46 13.35 -10.02
CA PRO A 539 29.70 14.30 -8.95
C PRO A 539 30.77 13.79 -7.98
N VAL A 540 31.73 14.66 -7.65
CA VAL A 540 32.82 14.36 -6.71
C VAL A 540 32.37 14.63 -5.29
N THR A 541 32.70 13.74 -4.37
CA THR A 541 32.38 13.87 -2.93
C THR A 541 33.55 13.42 -2.07
N ASP A 542 33.50 13.75 -0.78
CA ASP A 542 34.46 13.34 0.25
C ASP A 542 35.91 13.74 -0.07
N ILE A 543 36.09 15.03 -0.42
CA ILE A 543 37.42 15.62 -0.66
C ILE A 543 37.63 16.90 0.14
N GLN A 544 38.85 17.10 0.58
CA GLN A 544 39.32 18.36 1.15
C GLN A 544 40.27 19.07 0.19
N VAL A 545 40.00 20.34 -0.05
CA VAL A 545 40.91 21.24 -0.80
C VAL A 545 41.45 22.27 0.16
N THR A 546 42.79 22.34 0.28
CA THR A 546 43.48 23.33 1.09
C THR A 546 44.20 24.31 0.16
N LEU A 547 43.79 25.56 0.18
CA LEU A 547 44.48 26.66 -0.56
C LEU A 547 45.62 27.19 0.29
N LYS A 548 46.89 26.94 -0.14
CA LYS A 548 48.12 27.24 0.63
C LYS A 548 48.80 28.54 0.21
N ASP A 549 48.89 28.78 -1.10
CA ASP A 549 49.60 29.89 -1.64
C ASP A 549 49.05 30.31 -3.01
N GLY A 550 49.50 31.38 -3.58
CA GLY A 550 49.15 31.84 -4.92
C GLY A 550 49.85 33.12 -5.33
N LYS A 551 49.44 33.61 -6.49
CA LYS A 551 49.97 34.89 -7.01
C LYS A 551 48.89 35.63 -7.79
N THR A 552 48.84 36.95 -7.57
CA THR A 552 48.00 37.91 -8.30
C THR A 552 48.84 38.75 -9.23
N HIS A 553 48.18 39.33 -10.23
CA HIS A 553 48.74 40.39 -11.08
C HIS A 553 47.85 41.62 -10.91
N ASP A 554 48.47 42.77 -10.69
CA ASP A 554 47.81 44.02 -10.29
C ASP A 554 46.69 44.47 -11.25
N VAL A 555 46.81 44.17 -12.54
CA VAL A 555 45.87 44.61 -13.58
C VAL A 555 45.01 43.45 -14.10
N ASP A 556 45.56 42.23 -14.22
CA ASP A 556 44.92 41.09 -14.92
C ASP A 556 44.24 40.11 -13.98
N SER A 557 44.26 40.33 -12.67
CA SER A 557 43.62 39.45 -11.70
C SER A 557 42.23 39.95 -11.30
N ASN A 558 41.27 39.06 -11.37
CA ASN A 558 39.89 39.31 -10.94
C ASN A 558 39.24 38.01 -10.42
N SER A 559 38.04 38.12 -9.85
CA SER A 559 37.28 36.98 -9.29
C SER A 559 37.07 35.86 -10.30
N ASN A 560 36.83 36.18 -11.57
CA ASN A 560 36.62 35.18 -12.62
C ASN A 560 37.91 34.40 -12.95
N SER A 561 39.07 35.10 -12.95
CA SER A 561 40.36 34.44 -13.16
C SER A 561 40.67 33.42 -12.07
N PHE A 562 40.38 33.73 -10.80
CA PHE A 562 40.52 32.79 -9.67
C PHE A 562 39.49 31.68 -9.66
N HIS A 563 38.27 31.94 -10.11
CA HIS A 563 37.26 30.92 -10.32
C HIS A 563 37.74 29.87 -11.34
N ILE A 564 38.22 30.30 -12.50
CA ILE A 564 38.77 29.41 -13.53
C ILE A 564 40.02 28.67 -13.03
N ALA A 565 40.85 29.31 -12.22
CA ALA A 565 42.02 28.67 -11.61
C ALA A 565 41.60 27.56 -10.64
N GLY A 566 40.52 27.73 -9.87
CA GLY A 566 39.94 26.70 -9.02
C GLY A 566 39.43 25.46 -9.81
N ILE A 567 38.71 25.70 -10.92
CA ILE A 567 38.27 24.63 -11.84
C ILE A 567 39.48 23.84 -12.36
N LYS A 568 40.50 24.56 -12.87
CA LYS A 568 41.71 23.94 -13.41
C LYS A 568 42.50 23.17 -12.35
N ALA A 569 42.64 23.71 -11.16
CA ALA A 569 43.36 23.07 -10.06
C ALA A 569 42.78 21.70 -9.73
N LEU A 570 41.44 21.60 -9.60
CA LEU A 570 40.81 20.30 -9.36
C LEU A 570 40.88 19.37 -10.58
N ARG A 571 40.76 19.89 -11.79
CA ARG A 571 40.93 19.06 -13.00
C ARG A 571 42.28 18.38 -13.05
N GLU A 572 43.37 19.16 -12.81
CA GLU A 572 44.72 18.67 -12.87
C GLU A 572 45.12 17.76 -11.72
N THR A 573 44.52 17.95 -10.55
CA THR A 573 44.84 17.16 -9.35
C THR A 573 44.03 15.87 -9.23
N LEU A 574 42.69 15.89 -9.51
CA LEU A 574 41.81 14.73 -9.27
C LEU A 574 42.17 13.55 -10.17
N GLU A 575 42.62 13.79 -11.43
CA GLU A 575 43.08 12.70 -12.33
C GLU A 575 44.28 11.93 -11.72
N ASN A 576 45.14 12.63 -10.99
CA ASN A 576 46.33 12.06 -10.34
C ASN A 576 46.03 11.44 -8.97
N CYS A 577 44.89 11.76 -8.35
CA CYS A 577 44.50 11.28 -7.04
C CYS A 577 43.82 9.90 -7.04
N LYS A 578 43.89 9.11 -8.13
CA LYS A 578 43.28 7.80 -8.27
C LYS A 578 41.76 7.85 -7.99
N PRO A 579 40.97 8.44 -8.90
CA PRO A 579 39.54 8.56 -8.71
C PRO A 579 38.88 7.18 -8.72
N ILE A 580 37.88 6.98 -7.86
CA ILE A 580 37.10 5.75 -7.70
C ILE A 580 35.62 6.06 -7.72
N LEU A 581 34.85 5.13 -8.32
CA LEU A 581 33.41 5.21 -8.40
C LEU A 581 32.76 4.78 -7.07
N LEU A 582 31.78 5.55 -6.62
CA LEU A 582 30.91 5.24 -5.50
C LEU A 582 29.51 4.94 -5.99
N GLU A 583 28.90 3.91 -5.43
CA GLU A 583 27.49 3.57 -5.63
C GLU A 583 26.71 3.68 -4.31
N PRO A 584 25.42 4.09 -4.36
CA PRO A 584 24.59 4.14 -3.17
C PRO A 584 24.25 2.72 -2.71
N TYR A 585 24.44 2.42 -1.43
CA TYR A 585 24.00 1.21 -0.76
C TYR A 585 22.78 1.50 0.10
N HIS A 586 21.83 0.57 0.06
CA HIS A 586 20.59 0.63 0.79
C HIS A 586 20.50 -0.52 1.79
N LYS A 587 19.97 -0.25 2.97
CA LYS A 587 19.45 -1.28 3.86
C LYS A 587 18.11 -1.73 3.32
N VAL A 588 17.96 -3.03 3.09
CA VAL A 588 16.78 -3.64 2.49
C VAL A 588 16.19 -4.65 3.46
N LYS A 589 14.88 -4.55 3.71
CA LYS A 589 14.13 -5.50 4.53
C LYS A 589 13.13 -6.22 3.64
N PHE A 590 13.35 -7.51 3.43
CA PHE A 590 12.46 -8.37 2.68
C PHE A 590 11.41 -8.97 3.62
N LEU A 591 10.16 -8.95 3.24
CA LEU A 591 9.08 -9.68 3.89
C LEU A 591 8.59 -10.77 2.94
N VAL A 592 8.89 -12.02 3.25
CA VAL A 592 8.68 -13.14 2.34
C VAL A 592 8.19 -14.40 3.06
N PRO A 593 7.46 -15.29 2.37
CA PRO A 593 7.09 -16.60 2.94
C PRO A 593 8.33 -17.44 3.29
N SER A 594 8.31 -18.08 4.46
CA SER A 594 9.42 -18.94 4.95
C SER A 594 9.78 -20.04 3.97
N LYS A 595 8.79 -20.59 3.25
CA LYS A 595 8.98 -21.66 2.26
C LYS A 595 9.95 -21.31 1.13
N VAL A 596 10.13 -20.01 0.82
CA VAL A 596 10.97 -19.55 -0.31
C VAL A 596 12.21 -18.77 0.14
N ILE A 597 12.50 -18.71 1.43
CA ILE A 597 13.60 -17.90 1.97
C ILE A 597 14.96 -18.21 1.33
N ASN A 598 15.25 -19.47 1.04
CA ASN A 598 16.48 -19.88 0.40
C ASN A 598 16.62 -19.32 -1.04
N ASN A 599 15.50 -19.20 -1.76
CA ASN A 599 15.51 -18.60 -3.09
C ASN A 599 15.82 -17.08 -2.99
N ILE A 600 15.33 -16.44 -1.93
CA ILE A 600 15.61 -15.02 -1.67
C ILE A 600 17.08 -14.82 -1.27
N TYR A 601 17.68 -15.71 -0.47
CA TYR A 601 19.12 -15.66 -0.20
C TYR A 601 19.95 -15.72 -1.51
N THR A 602 19.58 -16.61 -2.41
CA THR A 602 20.23 -16.74 -3.71
C THR A 602 20.01 -15.47 -4.56
N LEU A 603 18.81 -14.90 -4.57
CA LEU A 603 18.51 -13.67 -5.29
C LEU A 603 19.37 -12.51 -4.75
N VAL A 604 19.39 -12.29 -3.43
CA VAL A 604 20.16 -11.22 -2.79
C VAL A 604 21.65 -11.32 -3.12
N THR A 605 22.22 -12.51 -3.01
CA THR A 605 23.66 -12.73 -3.32
C THR A 605 23.97 -12.54 -4.81
N SER A 606 23.09 -12.98 -5.72
CA SER A 606 23.24 -12.77 -7.15
C SER A 606 23.20 -11.30 -7.54
N LYS A 607 22.49 -10.48 -6.77
CA LYS A 607 22.38 -9.02 -6.92
C LYS A 607 23.38 -8.24 -6.05
N ARG A 608 24.51 -8.85 -5.73
CA ARG A 608 25.61 -8.23 -4.96
C ARG A 608 25.20 -7.77 -3.55
N GLY A 609 24.10 -8.31 -3.02
CA GLY A 609 23.62 -8.02 -1.69
C GLY A 609 24.37 -8.79 -0.62
N MET A 610 24.46 -8.24 0.58
CA MET A 610 25.05 -8.82 1.78
C MET A 610 23.95 -9.05 2.81
N ILE A 611 23.68 -10.31 3.11
CA ILE A 611 22.69 -10.70 4.12
C ILE A 611 23.24 -10.35 5.51
N LYS A 612 22.40 -9.74 6.35
CA LYS A 612 22.74 -9.32 7.72
C LYS A 612 22.05 -10.17 8.77
N ASP A 613 20.74 -10.33 8.64
CA ASP A 613 19.92 -11.02 9.62
C ASP A 613 18.68 -11.64 8.98
N THR A 614 18.12 -12.64 9.64
CA THR A 614 16.84 -13.26 9.26
C THR A 614 16.08 -13.65 10.50
N GLN A 615 14.83 -13.21 10.60
CA GLN A 615 13.96 -13.47 11.75
C GLN A 615 12.52 -13.71 11.32
N GLN A 616 11.76 -14.45 12.12
CA GLN A 616 10.32 -14.59 11.87
C GLN A 616 9.61 -13.23 12.02
N LYS A 617 8.66 -12.96 11.16
CA LYS A 617 7.83 -11.76 11.27
C LYS A 617 6.84 -11.91 12.41
N GLU A 618 6.92 -11.05 13.40
CA GLU A 618 5.95 -11.01 14.51
C GLU A 618 4.52 -10.80 13.99
N GLY A 619 3.59 -11.63 14.44
CA GLY A 619 2.19 -11.59 14.03
C GLY A 619 1.90 -12.11 12.60
N TRP A 620 2.93 -12.55 11.85
CA TRP A 620 2.78 -13.09 10.49
C TRP A 620 3.31 -14.53 10.44
N SER A 621 2.51 -15.49 10.91
CA SER A 621 2.89 -16.90 10.88
C SER A 621 3.25 -17.35 9.47
N GLY A 622 4.38 -18.04 9.30
CA GLY A 622 4.87 -18.51 8.01
C GLY A 622 5.57 -17.44 7.14
N TYR A 623 5.90 -16.27 7.70
CA TYR A 623 6.69 -15.23 7.04
C TYR A 623 7.96 -14.90 7.80
N GLU A 624 8.98 -14.53 7.06
CA GLU A 624 10.27 -14.08 7.57
C GLU A 624 10.61 -12.67 7.08
N VAL A 625 11.35 -11.96 7.91
CA VAL A 625 12.01 -10.70 7.56
C VAL A 625 13.48 -10.98 7.38
N LEU A 626 13.98 -10.78 6.16
CA LEU A 626 15.39 -10.84 5.82
C LEU A 626 15.94 -9.41 5.72
N GLU A 627 16.95 -9.08 6.49
CA GLU A 627 17.69 -7.81 6.36
C GLU A 627 18.97 -8.01 5.56
N ALA A 628 19.17 -7.14 4.56
CA ALA A 628 20.35 -7.14 3.71
C ALA A 628 20.79 -5.72 3.36
N GLU A 629 22.04 -5.58 2.95
CA GLU A 629 22.57 -4.37 2.32
C GLU A 629 22.77 -4.64 0.83
N MET A 630 22.24 -3.76 -0.03
CA MET A 630 22.28 -3.95 -1.48
C MET A 630 22.62 -2.65 -2.21
N PRO A 631 23.30 -2.74 -3.37
CA PRO A 631 23.50 -1.58 -4.24
C PRO A 631 22.17 -1.07 -4.78
N GLY A 632 21.98 0.26 -4.78
CA GLY A 632 20.74 0.88 -5.23
C GLY A 632 20.35 0.55 -6.69
N CYS A 633 21.33 0.33 -7.56
CA CYS A 633 21.08 -0.05 -8.95
C CYS A 633 20.48 -1.46 -9.12
N GLU A 634 20.57 -2.33 -8.10
CA GLU A 634 20.00 -3.69 -8.11
C GLU A 634 18.55 -3.72 -7.56
N LEU A 635 18.08 -2.63 -6.96
CA LEU A 635 16.74 -2.54 -6.38
C LEU A 635 15.65 -2.30 -7.44
N PHE A 636 16.03 -1.82 -8.62
CA PHE A 636 15.08 -1.33 -9.61
C PHE A 636 14.04 -2.37 -10.04
N ASP A 637 14.47 -3.58 -10.41
CA ASP A 637 13.58 -4.66 -10.84
C ASP A 637 13.38 -5.72 -9.73
N LEU A 638 13.89 -5.45 -8.53
CA LEU A 638 13.91 -6.43 -7.43
C LEU A 638 12.52 -6.92 -7.05
N ILE A 639 11.51 -6.04 -7.06
CA ILE A 639 10.12 -6.41 -6.74
C ILE A 639 9.54 -7.41 -7.73
N ILE A 640 9.92 -7.33 -9.00
CA ILE A 640 9.46 -8.26 -10.05
C ILE A 640 9.99 -9.67 -9.74
N ASP A 641 11.29 -9.77 -9.42
CA ASP A 641 11.94 -11.03 -9.07
C ASP A 641 11.32 -11.62 -7.78
N ILE A 642 11.13 -10.79 -6.75
CA ILE A 642 10.51 -11.21 -5.48
C ILE A 642 9.10 -11.73 -5.72
N LYS A 643 8.25 -10.99 -6.44
CA LYS A 643 6.87 -11.41 -6.74
C LYS A 643 6.83 -12.70 -7.54
N SER A 644 7.74 -12.88 -8.49
CA SER A 644 7.86 -14.13 -9.25
C SER A 644 8.22 -15.32 -8.37
N LEU A 645 9.18 -15.16 -7.45
CA LEU A 645 9.62 -16.24 -6.55
C LEU A 645 8.61 -16.57 -5.45
N THR A 646 7.79 -15.60 -5.06
CA THR A 646 6.85 -15.70 -3.94
C THR A 646 5.39 -15.81 -4.35
N GLU A 647 5.10 -15.99 -5.65
CA GLU A 647 3.73 -16.02 -6.19
C GLU A 647 2.93 -14.73 -5.84
N GLY A 648 3.63 -13.58 -5.81
CA GLY A 648 3.04 -12.28 -5.50
C GLY A 648 2.94 -11.94 -4.01
N LEU A 649 3.37 -12.82 -3.11
CA LEU A 649 3.22 -12.66 -1.65
C LEU A 649 4.35 -11.88 -0.99
N GLY A 650 5.52 -11.77 -1.64
CA GLY A 650 6.67 -11.07 -1.11
C GLY A 650 6.67 -9.58 -1.39
N SER A 651 7.30 -8.85 -0.50
CA SER A 651 7.57 -7.41 -0.62
C SER A 651 8.92 -7.07 0.00
N PHE A 652 9.38 -5.84 -0.21
CA PHE A 652 10.54 -5.32 0.50
C PHE A 652 10.37 -3.82 0.79
N GLU A 653 11.15 -3.33 1.74
CA GLU A 653 11.34 -1.91 2.03
C GLU A 653 12.82 -1.60 1.94
N HIS A 654 13.18 -0.38 1.57
CA HIS A 654 14.59 0.02 1.51
C HIS A 654 14.78 1.45 2.00
N GLU A 655 15.96 1.69 2.55
CA GLU A 655 16.38 3.01 3.01
C GLU A 655 17.84 3.23 2.58
N PHE A 656 18.17 4.44 2.11
CA PHE A 656 19.55 4.80 1.81
C PHE A 656 20.40 4.73 3.08
N GLU A 657 21.55 4.07 3.01
CA GLU A 657 22.45 3.94 4.15
C GLU A 657 23.75 4.72 3.95
N ARG A 658 24.46 4.43 2.86
CA ARG A 658 25.77 5.06 2.59
C ARG A 658 26.18 4.96 1.12
N MET A 659 27.19 5.76 0.76
CA MET A 659 27.92 5.58 -0.50
C MET A 659 29.08 4.59 -0.28
N GLN A 660 29.22 3.61 -1.17
CA GLN A 660 30.25 2.57 -1.09
C GLN A 660 31.04 2.47 -2.39
N THR A 661 32.32 2.17 -2.28
CA THR A 661 33.21 1.99 -3.45
C THR A 661 32.79 0.75 -4.25
N VAL A 662 32.68 0.91 -5.55
CA VAL A 662 32.52 -0.23 -6.49
C VAL A 662 33.82 -1.01 -6.54
N GLN A 663 33.88 -2.16 -5.85
CA GLN A 663 35.11 -2.93 -5.65
C GLN A 663 35.62 -3.63 -6.92
N ASN A 664 34.71 -4.07 -7.81
CA ASN A 664 35.07 -4.74 -9.04
C ASN A 664 35.44 -3.70 -10.12
N LYS A 665 36.72 -3.70 -10.55
CA LYS A 665 37.23 -2.79 -11.58
C LYS A 665 36.53 -2.93 -12.93
N GLU A 666 36.20 -4.16 -13.34
CA GLU A 666 35.50 -4.42 -14.61
C GLU A 666 34.08 -3.86 -14.55
N LEU A 667 33.39 -4.08 -13.42
CA LEU A 667 32.07 -3.53 -13.18
C LEU A 667 32.13 -1.98 -13.14
N SER A 668 33.09 -1.40 -12.40
CA SER A 668 33.29 0.05 -12.35
C SER A 668 33.49 0.63 -13.76
N ASN A 669 34.37 0.03 -14.56
CA ASN A 669 34.61 0.46 -15.94
C ASN A 669 33.37 0.31 -16.83
N SER A 670 32.58 -0.74 -16.65
CA SER A 670 31.33 -0.96 -17.39
C SER A 670 30.28 0.11 -17.02
N LEU A 671 30.16 0.44 -15.74
CA LEU A 671 29.24 1.47 -15.24
C LEU A 671 29.66 2.87 -15.74
N ILE A 672 30.96 3.20 -15.67
CA ILE A 672 31.50 4.44 -16.22
C ILE A 672 31.16 4.56 -17.70
N LYS A 673 31.48 3.54 -18.52
CA LYS A 673 31.13 3.52 -19.95
C LYS A 673 29.64 3.67 -20.22
N LYS A 674 28.81 3.03 -19.39
CA LYS A 674 27.35 3.03 -19.56
C LYS A 674 26.70 4.37 -19.25
N PHE A 675 27.27 5.14 -18.32
CA PHE A 675 26.70 6.39 -17.81
C PHE A 675 27.46 7.64 -18.25
N SER A 676 28.79 7.58 -18.52
CA SER A 676 29.55 8.72 -19.04
C SER A 676 29.30 9.01 -20.54
N SER A 677 28.86 8.02 -21.30
CA SER A 677 28.61 8.16 -22.75
C SER A 677 27.27 8.78 -23.13
N LYS A 678 26.48 9.26 -22.18
CA LYS A 678 25.10 9.74 -22.42
C LYS A 678 24.94 11.26 -22.52
N GLU A 679 26.01 12.04 -22.50
CA GLU A 679 25.92 13.51 -22.65
C GLU A 679 26.44 14.05 -23.99
N GLU A 680 26.65 13.21 -25.01
CA GLU A 680 26.97 13.64 -26.37
C GLU A 680 25.79 13.41 -27.32
N ILE A 681 24.57 13.80 -26.94
CA ILE A 681 23.45 13.96 -27.89
C ILE A 681 22.72 15.26 -27.57
#